data_19038501c76c83000257d8ab8630e112
#
_entry.id   19038501c76c83000257d8ab8630e112
#
_cell.length_a   1.000
_cell.length_b   1.000
_cell.length_c   1.000
_cell.angle_alpha   90.00
_cell.angle_beta   90.00
_cell.angle_gamma   90.00
#
_symmetry.space_group_name_H-M   'P 1'
#
loop_
_entity.id
_entity.type
_entity.pdbx_description
1 polymer ?
#
loop_
_entity_poly.entity_id
_entity_poly.type
_entity_poly.pdbx_seq_one_letter_code
_entity_poly.pdbx_strand_id
1 'polypeptide(L)'
;MEKHGTSKDVDYDVSEGTWISLDVSPDGKSIVFDIVGDIYTMPITGGAAKLILGGAAYEHQPRFSPDGKRIAFTSDREGLTNIWTARVDGTDLRQVSKEKERDVANPAWTPDGQYLVARKHFRNTRSLGAGEMWLYHTAGGNGLKLTDRRNWEQNATEPIVSSDGRYVYFTEDISPGNGFQYNRDAHGQVYVIQRFDRQTGNRSTLTGGAGSALRPQLSPDGKTMAFVRRVGLKSVLWLRDLESGRERQLFDGLDHDQQEAWAIYGTYPGYDWTPDGKSIVIWAKGKINSVDVASGKATNIPFTAHIHQTITDAVRFTQQVAPDSFDVKMLRWVAVSPDQKRVVYTSLGKLYVKELPNGKPYRVTSDSENDELYPSWSPDGRTLVYATWNDNTLGAIRTIGADGRGGRRITTKPGHYIEPRFSYSGNQIVFRRVGSDGLRSPLYTQDRGIYIVGTNGGDAKLVTEDGSAPRFNKAGDRIFTFGSETQKAALVSVNLTGGDRRVHLISENATEFVPSPDEKFVAWVERFNAYVAPLPMTGKPIDVSTSVSEFPAKRISRDAGIYLHWSPDSRRVYWALGPELYHRDVSATFAFETQDTTTLVKDPESKGVPIGFKAAADKPTGRLALTGATVITMNGSEIIPNATILIDRNRITYVGSGATIQIPADTKRIDVSGKYIMPGFVDAHAHIGTGSNGIAPRANYGFLASLAFGTTTMHDPSNSTEMIFSTSETARATGMIAPRLFSTGTILYGAEGNVKAITTSFDDALAHLRRMKAVGAFS
;
A
#
# COMPACT_ATOMS: atom_id res chain seq x y z
N MET A 1 11.29 -6.83 21.14
CA MET A 1 10.31 -5.75 20.85
C MET A 1 9.78 -5.16 22.14
N GLU A 2 9.72 -3.83 22.23
CA GLU A 2 9.09 -3.19 23.39
C GLU A 2 7.57 -3.28 23.30
N LYS A 3 6.91 -3.52 24.43
CA LYS A 3 5.45 -3.52 24.51
C LYS A 3 4.94 -2.06 24.43
N HIS A 4 4.06 -1.78 23.49
CA HIS A 4 3.44 -0.46 23.37
C HIS A 4 1.97 -0.52 23.76
N GLY A 5 1.59 0.24 24.80
CA GLY A 5 0.23 0.34 25.30
C GLY A 5 -0.09 -0.63 26.45
N THR A 6 -1.35 -0.63 26.88
CA THR A 6 -1.86 -1.57 27.89
C THR A 6 -1.90 -2.97 27.31
N SER A 7 -1.56 -3.95 28.14
CA SER A 7 -1.56 -5.37 27.75
C SER A 7 -2.11 -6.23 28.87
N LYS A 8 -2.60 -7.40 28.49
CA LYS A 8 -3.03 -8.45 29.42
C LYS A 8 -2.38 -9.76 29.06
N ASP A 9 -2.04 -10.55 30.04
CA ASP A 9 -1.58 -11.92 29.84
C ASP A 9 -2.79 -12.84 29.73
N VAL A 10 -2.70 -13.80 28.82
CA VAL A 10 -3.73 -14.82 28.57
C VAL A 10 -3.06 -16.17 28.54
N ASP A 11 -3.54 -17.07 29.39
CA ASP A 11 -3.06 -18.45 29.50
C ASP A 11 -4.17 -19.42 29.07
N TYR A 12 -3.81 -20.39 28.24
CA TYR A 12 -4.73 -21.44 27.79
C TYR A 12 -3.98 -22.66 27.28
N ASP A 13 -4.64 -23.82 27.34
CA ASP A 13 -4.10 -25.06 26.82
C ASP A 13 -4.68 -25.38 25.45
N VAL A 14 -3.84 -25.89 24.54
CA VAL A 14 -4.22 -26.33 23.21
C VAL A 14 -3.74 -27.74 22.93
N SER A 15 -4.51 -28.50 22.13
CA SER A 15 -4.18 -29.83 21.64
C SER A 15 -4.18 -29.92 20.11
N GLU A 16 -4.22 -28.76 19.47
CA GLU A 16 -4.15 -28.60 18.02
C GLU A 16 -3.60 -27.22 17.70
N GLY A 17 -3.12 -27.02 16.47
CA GLY A 17 -2.59 -25.74 16.01
C GLY A 17 -2.57 -25.64 14.50
N THR A 18 -2.46 -24.41 14.01
CA THR A 18 -2.43 -24.12 12.58
C THR A 18 -0.99 -23.90 12.13
N TRP A 19 -0.61 -24.58 11.03
CA TRP A 19 0.66 -24.35 10.33
C TRP A 19 1.90 -24.67 11.18
N ILE A 20 1.87 -25.79 11.92
CA ILE A 20 2.95 -26.24 12.79
C ILE A 20 4.11 -26.81 11.96
N SER A 21 5.27 -26.17 12.00
CA SER A 21 6.53 -26.75 11.50
C SER A 21 7.20 -27.55 12.60
N LEU A 22 7.70 -28.72 12.25
CA LEU A 22 8.31 -29.62 13.22
C LEU A 22 9.57 -30.30 12.70
N ASP A 23 10.32 -30.91 13.63
CA ASP A 23 11.48 -31.71 13.36
C ASP A 23 11.60 -32.84 14.38
N VAL A 24 12.19 -33.97 13.98
CA VAL A 24 12.39 -35.16 14.85
C VAL A 24 13.83 -35.18 15.33
N SER A 25 14.04 -35.43 16.63
CA SER A 25 15.40 -35.51 17.18
C SER A 25 16.21 -36.70 16.55
N PRO A 26 17.52 -36.55 16.36
CA PRO A 26 18.35 -37.59 15.75
C PRO A 26 18.31 -38.93 16.47
N ASP A 27 17.96 -38.96 17.74
CA ASP A 27 17.79 -40.21 18.53
C ASP A 27 16.36 -40.79 18.43
N GLY A 28 15.45 -40.08 17.72
CA GLY A 28 14.07 -40.50 17.50
C GLY A 28 13.16 -40.41 18.71
N LYS A 29 13.57 -39.75 19.79
CA LYS A 29 12.81 -39.74 21.04
C LYS A 29 11.92 -38.49 21.23
N SER A 30 12.22 -37.41 20.52
CA SER A 30 11.54 -36.13 20.74
C SER A 30 11.15 -35.47 19.42
N ILE A 31 10.14 -34.63 19.49
CA ILE A 31 9.72 -33.69 18.42
C ILE A 31 9.97 -32.28 18.96
N VAL A 32 10.57 -31.42 18.16
CA VAL A 32 10.53 -29.94 18.32
C VAL A 32 9.55 -29.37 17.33
N PHE A 33 8.75 -28.38 17.75
CA PHE A 33 7.75 -27.77 16.86
C PHE A 33 7.44 -26.33 17.28
N ASP A 34 6.93 -25.55 16.34
CA ASP A 34 6.43 -24.21 16.61
C ASP A 34 4.90 -24.21 16.77
N ILE A 35 4.39 -23.37 17.65
CA ILE A 35 2.98 -23.06 17.77
C ILE A 35 2.80 -21.65 18.35
N VAL A 36 1.94 -20.85 17.72
CA VAL A 36 1.62 -19.46 18.11
C VAL A 36 2.88 -18.56 18.23
N GLY A 37 3.92 -18.84 17.45
CA GLY A 37 5.17 -18.06 17.45
C GLY A 37 6.17 -18.45 18.54
N ASP A 38 5.93 -19.51 19.26
CA ASP A 38 6.83 -20.06 20.29
C ASP A 38 7.29 -21.48 19.91
N ILE A 39 8.44 -21.91 20.44
CA ILE A 39 9.02 -23.23 20.19
C ILE A 39 8.84 -24.16 21.38
N TYR A 40 8.30 -25.32 21.11
CA TYR A 40 8.03 -26.39 22.08
C TYR A 40 8.76 -27.69 21.73
N THR A 41 8.94 -28.54 22.73
CA THR A 41 9.39 -29.92 22.56
C THR A 41 8.49 -30.91 23.29
N MET A 42 8.36 -32.10 22.76
CA MET A 42 7.62 -33.19 23.40
C MET A 42 8.22 -34.57 23.06
N PRO A 43 7.90 -35.66 23.81
CA PRO A 43 8.24 -36.99 23.40
C PRO A 43 7.62 -37.35 22.02
N ILE A 44 8.29 -38.21 21.23
CA ILE A 44 7.79 -38.69 19.94
C ILE A 44 6.44 -39.42 20.05
N THR A 45 6.12 -39.96 21.23
CA THR A 45 4.84 -40.59 21.52
C THR A 45 3.71 -39.63 21.88
N GLY A 46 4.02 -38.31 21.93
CA GLY A 46 3.09 -37.30 22.36
C GLY A 46 3.08 -37.05 23.87
N GLY A 47 2.15 -36.23 24.32
CA GLY A 47 1.97 -35.83 25.73
C GLY A 47 2.05 -34.33 25.95
N ALA A 48 2.42 -33.93 27.17
CA ALA A 48 2.58 -32.52 27.51
C ALA A 48 3.81 -31.93 26.81
N ALA A 49 3.59 -30.89 26.02
CA ALA A 49 4.67 -30.16 25.36
C ALA A 49 5.30 -29.15 26.33
N LYS A 50 6.62 -29.08 26.29
CA LYS A 50 7.41 -28.14 27.09
C LYS A 50 7.84 -26.97 26.23
N LEU A 51 7.56 -25.75 26.71
CA LEU A 51 8.07 -24.52 26.09
C LEU A 51 9.61 -24.49 26.18
N ILE A 52 10.26 -24.25 25.04
CA ILE A 52 11.71 -24.05 24.94
C ILE A 52 12.03 -22.56 24.81
N LEU A 53 11.39 -21.90 23.86
CA LEU A 53 11.57 -20.49 23.55
C LEU A 53 10.20 -19.84 23.37
N GLY A 54 10.01 -18.67 23.96
CA GLY A 54 8.77 -17.91 23.85
C GLY A 54 8.97 -16.43 24.17
N GLY A 55 7.90 -15.68 24.06
CA GLY A 55 7.86 -14.26 24.38
C GLY A 55 7.31 -13.39 23.24
N ALA A 56 7.85 -12.18 23.06
CA ALA A 56 7.35 -11.24 22.08
C ALA A 56 7.86 -11.48 20.65
N ALA A 57 8.89 -12.31 20.47
CA ALA A 57 9.45 -12.64 19.17
C ALA A 57 8.61 -13.73 18.49
N TYR A 58 8.52 -13.68 17.15
CA TYR A 58 7.92 -14.72 16.35
C TYR A 58 8.97 -15.76 15.97
N GLU A 59 8.93 -16.93 16.64
CA GLU A 59 9.88 -18.00 16.50
C GLU A 59 9.25 -19.19 15.81
N HIS A 60 9.88 -19.68 14.73
CA HIS A 60 9.29 -20.72 13.91
C HIS A 60 10.34 -21.54 13.14
N GLN A 61 9.89 -22.64 12.54
CA GLN A 61 10.70 -23.56 11.71
C GLN A 61 11.91 -24.15 12.45
N PRO A 62 11.73 -24.72 13.63
CA PRO A 62 12.83 -25.32 14.39
C PRO A 62 13.41 -26.53 13.67
N ARG A 63 14.74 -26.71 13.79
CA ARG A 63 15.49 -27.85 13.24
C ARG A 63 16.55 -28.31 14.23
N PHE A 64 16.56 -29.59 14.59
CA PHE A 64 17.63 -30.17 15.41
C PHE A 64 18.97 -30.12 14.70
N SER A 65 20.05 -29.86 15.43
CA SER A 65 21.41 -30.07 14.95
C SER A 65 21.66 -31.60 14.78
N PRO A 66 22.59 -32.00 13.89
CA PRO A 66 22.89 -33.41 13.66
C PRO A 66 23.31 -34.19 14.91
N ASP A 67 23.89 -33.53 15.92
CA ASP A 67 24.26 -34.13 17.21
C ASP A 67 23.11 -34.06 18.27
N GLY A 68 21.96 -33.53 17.90
CA GLY A 68 20.78 -33.39 18.75
C GLY A 68 20.90 -32.45 19.95
N LYS A 69 21.99 -31.66 20.06
CA LYS A 69 22.21 -30.78 21.23
C LYS A 69 21.68 -29.36 21.10
N ARG A 70 21.46 -28.95 19.87
CA ARG A 70 20.96 -27.60 19.55
C ARG A 70 19.76 -27.67 18.62
N ILE A 71 19.05 -26.56 18.53
CA ILE A 71 18.08 -26.28 17.49
C ILE A 71 18.49 -25.02 16.73
N ALA A 72 18.24 -24.99 15.41
CA ALA A 72 18.23 -23.78 14.61
C ALA A 72 16.78 -23.40 14.33
N PHE A 73 16.49 -22.14 14.28
CA PHE A 73 15.13 -21.63 14.03
C PHE A 73 15.17 -20.24 13.41
N THR A 74 14.05 -19.81 12.91
CA THR A 74 13.81 -18.48 12.37
C THR A 74 13.20 -17.58 13.46
N SER A 75 13.72 -16.36 13.65
CA SER A 75 13.20 -15.42 14.67
C SER A 75 13.40 -13.96 14.27
N ASP A 76 12.45 -13.11 14.63
CA ASP A 76 12.48 -11.66 14.43
C ASP A 76 12.92 -10.87 15.69
N ARG A 77 13.60 -11.49 16.64
CA ARG A 77 14.01 -10.91 17.94
C ARG A 77 14.68 -9.54 17.85
N GLU A 78 15.49 -9.31 16.82
CA GLU A 78 16.19 -8.05 16.59
C GLU A 78 15.51 -7.18 15.53
N GLY A 79 14.21 -7.38 15.33
CA GLY A 79 13.37 -6.57 14.45
C GLY A 79 13.27 -7.06 13.01
N LEU A 80 14.24 -7.81 12.50
CA LEU A 80 14.20 -8.44 11.19
C LEU A 80 14.41 -9.95 11.34
N THR A 81 13.73 -10.73 10.50
CA THR A 81 13.80 -12.18 10.51
C THR A 81 15.22 -12.66 10.19
N ASN A 82 15.80 -13.42 11.11
CA ASN A 82 17.14 -14.00 11.01
C ASN A 82 17.17 -15.44 11.53
N ILE A 83 18.24 -16.16 11.24
CA ILE A 83 18.49 -17.50 11.76
C ILE A 83 19.20 -17.40 13.12
N TRP A 84 18.64 -18.14 14.07
CA TRP A 84 19.13 -18.27 15.43
C TRP A 84 19.39 -19.73 15.77
N THR A 85 20.23 -19.98 16.77
CA THR A 85 20.39 -21.30 17.40
C THR A 85 20.30 -21.19 18.91
N ALA A 86 19.77 -22.23 19.53
CA ALA A 86 19.79 -22.40 21.00
C ALA A 86 20.11 -23.84 21.34
N ARG A 87 20.46 -24.12 22.59
CA ARG A 87 20.42 -25.50 23.09
C ARG A 87 18.98 -25.99 23.14
N VAL A 88 18.79 -27.30 23.13
CA VAL A 88 17.45 -27.93 23.17
C VAL A 88 16.67 -27.63 24.46
N ASP A 89 17.32 -27.10 25.48
CA ASP A 89 16.70 -26.61 26.72
C ASP A 89 16.34 -25.11 26.66
N GLY A 90 16.58 -24.43 25.54
CA GLY A 90 16.34 -23.00 25.31
C GLY A 90 17.50 -22.09 25.74
N THR A 91 18.56 -22.63 26.34
CA THR A 91 19.73 -21.85 26.76
C THR A 91 20.72 -21.61 25.62
N ASP A 92 21.74 -20.77 25.85
CA ASP A 92 22.82 -20.46 24.92
C ASP A 92 22.31 -20.01 23.54
N LEU A 93 21.40 -19.01 23.58
CA LEU A 93 20.80 -18.39 22.39
C LEU A 93 21.85 -17.62 21.60
N ARG A 94 21.95 -17.85 20.29
CA ARG A 94 22.93 -17.21 19.40
C ARG A 94 22.32 -16.83 18.09
N GLN A 95 22.54 -15.60 17.65
CA GLN A 95 22.20 -15.14 16.31
C GLN A 95 23.27 -15.58 15.31
N VAL A 96 22.87 -16.33 14.29
CA VAL A 96 23.77 -16.84 13.24
C VAL A 96 23.84 -15.89 12.05
N SER A 97 22.69 -15.54 11.45
CA SER A 97 22.64 -14.51 10.42
C SER A 97 22.36 -13.14 11.04
N LYS A 98 22.98 -12.07 10.50
CA LYS A 98 22.89 -10.71 11.03
C LYS A 98 22.45 -9.73 9.96
N GLU A 99 21.43 -10.11 9.22
CA GLU A 99 20.87 -9.27 8.17
C GLU A 99 20.10 -8.08 8.76
N LYS A 100 20.28 -6.92 8.13
CA LYS A 100 19.62 -5.67 8.53
C LYS A 100 18.60 -5.15 7.52
N GLU A 101 18.61 -5.72 6.29
CA GLU A 101 17.75 -5.29 5.19
C GLU A 101 16.97 -6.45 4.55
N ARG A 102 17.38 -7.70 4.83
CA ARG A 102 16.83 -8.88 4.18
C ARG A 102 16.41 -9.91 5.21
N ASP A 103 15.26 -10.54 5.00
CA ASP A 103 14.83 -11.64 5.84
C ASP A 103 15.61 -12.91 5.50
N VAL A 104 16.01 -13.68 6.51
CA VAL A 104 16.61 -14.98 6.38
C VAL A 104 15.78 -16.01 7.15
N ALA A 105 15.34 -17.06 6.48
CA ALA A 105 14.41 -18.06 7.02
C ALA A 105 14.72 -19.47 6.50
N ASN A 106 13.99 -20.46 6.98
CA ASN A 106 14.07 -21.88 6.61
C ASN A 106 15.49 -22.46 6.83
N PRO A 107 15.99 -22.56 8.06
CA PRO A 107 17.30 -23.14 8.33
C PRO A 107 17.34 -24.64 8.04
N ALA A 108 18.44 -25.11 7.47
CA ALA A 108 18.77 -26.52 7.29
C ALA A 108 20.24 -26.74 7.65
N TRP A 109 20.53 -27.63 8.59
CA TRP A 109 21.89 -27.94 9.02
C TRP A 109 22.67 -28.69 7.94
N THR A 110 23.98 -28.42 7.84
CA THR A 110 24.91 -29.33 7.18
C THR A 110 25.22 -30.53 8.12
N PRO A 111 25.52 -31.72 7.58
CA PRO A 111 25.72 -32.91 8.40
C PRO A 111 26.86 -32.80 9.44
N ASP A 112 27.86 -31.96 9.18
CA ASP A 112 28.95 -31.66 10.10
C ASP A 112 28.55 -30.71 11.26
N GLY A 113 27.33 -30.16 11.22
CA GLY A 113 26.84 -29.20 12.21
C GLY A 113 27.52 -27.85 12.23
N GLN A 114 28.41 -27.57 11.26
CA GLN A 114 29.16 -26.30 11.25
C GLN A 114 28.45 -25.18 10.51
N TYR A 115 27.57 -25.51 9.56
CA TYR A 115 26.88 -24.55 8.74
C TYR A 115 25.37 -24.76 8.72
N LEU A 116 24.67 -23.70 8.35
CA LEU A 116 23.24 -23.68 8.05
C LEU A 116 23.03 -23.16 6.63
N VAL A 117 22.32 -23.91 5.81
CA VAL A 117 21.76 -23.39 4.56
C VAL A 117 20.42 -22.74 4.90
N ALA A 118 20.21 -21.53 4.42
CA ALA A 118 18.96 -20.82 4.64
C ALA A 118 18.57 -19.99 3.42
N ARG A 119 17.30 -19.68 3.30
CA ARG A 119 16.77 -18.78 2.29
C ARG A 119 17.05 -17.33 2.72
N LYS A 120 17.71 -16.55 1.87
CA LYS A 120 17.78 -15.09 1.97
C LYS A 120 16.79 -14.47 1.00
N HIS A 121 15.93 -13.58 1.52
CA HIS A 121 14.81 -13.00 0.78
C HIS A 121 15.16 -11.64 0.20
N PHE A 122 14.84 -11.41 -1.07
CA PHE A 122 15.04 -10.16 -1.79
C PHE A 122 13.68 -9.59 -2.20
N ARG A 123 13.25 -8.54 -1.51
CA ARG A 123 11.99 -7.86 -1.80
C ARG A 123 12.06 -7.11 -3.12
N ASN A 124 10.96 -7.05 -3.83
CA ASN A 124 10.78 -6.24 -5.02
C ASN A 124 9.64 -5.23 -4.79
N THR A 125 9.40 -4.36 -5.76
CA THR A 125 8.34 -3.33 -5.74
C THR A 125 6.94 -3.91 -5.50
N ARG A 126 6.72 -5.17 -5.79
CA ARG A 126 5.45 -5.90 -5.63
C ARG A 126 5.41 -6.87 -4.46
N SER A 127 6.26 -6.74 -3.48
CA SER A 127 6.14 -7.36 -2.18
C SER A 127 6.61 -8.81 -1.99
N LEU A 128 6.38 -9.75 -2.89
CA LEU A 128 6.84 -11.12 -2.67
C LEU A 128 8.35 -11.22 -2.70
N GLY A 129 8.94 -10.78 -3.79
CA GLY A 129 10.37 -10.89 -4.01
C GLY A 129 10.87 -12.32 -4.18
N ALA A 130 12.16 -12.43 -4.43
CA ALA A 130 12.84 -13.69 -4.74
C ALA A 130 13.61 -14.25 -3.54
N GLY A 131 13.94 -15.53 -3.58
CA GLY A 131 14.81 -16.20 -2.61
C GLY A 131 16.11 -16.68 -3.24
N GLU A 132 17.17 -16.65 -2.46
CA GLU A 132 18.45 -17.27 -2.77
C GLU A 132 18.84 -18.24 -1.64
N MET A 133 19.54 -19.34 -1.96
CA MET A 133 20.13 -20.21 -0.94
C MET A 133 21.48 -19.64 -0.52
N TRP A 134 21.65 -19.47 0.78
CA TRP A 134 22.85 -18.94 1.41
C TRP A 134 23.36 -19.91 2.47
N LEU A 135 24.68 -19.96 2.66
CA LEU A 135 25.36 -20.78 3.65
C LEU A 135 25.93 -19.90 4.77
N TYR A 136 25.50 -20.12 5.98
CA TYR A 136 25.92 -19.39 7.17
C TYR A 136 26.71 -20.29 8.11
N HIS A 137 27.86 -19.83 8.56
CA HIS A 137 28.64 -20.56 9.58
C HIS A 137 28.05 -20.31 10.97
N THR A 138 27.92 -21.35 11.79
CA THR A 138 27.29 -21.27 13.12
C THR A 138 28.03 -20.35 14.10
N ALA A 139 29.33 -20.08 13.87
CA ALA A 139 30.10 -19.12 14.63
C ALA A 139 29.89 -17.66 14.18
N GLY A 140 29.10 -17.42 13.13
CA GLY A 140 28.79 -16.09 12.59
C GLY A 140 29.42 -15.81 11.24
N GLY A 141 29.34 -14.54 10.80
CA GLY A 141 29.74 -14.07 9.48
C GLY A 141 28.53 -13.62 8.64
N ASN A 142 28.80 -13.04 7.45
CA ASN A 142 27.74 -12.47 6.59
C ASN A 142 27.09 -13.50 5.64
N GLY A 143 27.54 -14.78 5.72
CA GLY A 143 27.08 -15.85 4.85
C GLY A 143 27.73 -15.83 3.46
N LEU A 144 27.60 -16.96 2.78
CA LEU A 144 28.06 -17.18 1.41
C LEU A 144 26.90 -17.53 0.51
N LYS A 145 26.76 -16.87 -0.61
CA LYS A 145 25.74 -17.17 -1.60
C LYS A 145 26.03 -18.51 -2.28
N LEU A 146 25.05 -19.41 -2.31
CA LEU A 146 25.11 -20.70 -3.02
C LEU A 146 24.42 -20.63 -4.38
N THR A 147 23.27 -19.97 -4.47
CA THR A 147 22.49 -19.90 -5.71
C THR A 147 22.12 -18.48 -6.04
N ASP A 148 22.05 -18.17 -7.34
CA ASP A 148 21.45 -16.95 -7.82
C ASP A 148 19.92 -17.10 -7.90
N ARG A 149 19.18 -16.03 -7.59
CA ARG A 149 17.74 -15.98 -7.85
C ARG A 149 17.48 -15.97 -9.36
N ARG A 150 16.38 -16.55 -9.74
CA ARG A 150 15.98 -16.62 -11.16
C ARG A 150 15.64 -15.21 -11.72
N ASN A 151 14.93 -14.42 -10.95
CA ASN A 151 14.61 -13.02 -11.19
C ASN A 151 14.20 -12.35 -9.86
N TRP A 152 13.55 -11.20 -9.89
CA TRP A 152 13.15 -10.47 -8.70
C TRP A 152 11.80 -10.91 -8.08
N GLU A 153 11.05 -11.80 -8.73
CA GLU A 153 9.69 -12.19 -8.31
C GLU A 153 9.56 -13.66 -7.95
N GLN A 154 10.43 -14.53 -8.50
CA GLN A 154 10.31 -15.97 -8.32
C GLN A 154 11.11 -16.43 -7.12
N ASN A 155 10.40 -17.08 -6.18
CA ASN A 155 10.94 -17.49 -4.91
C ASN A 155 11.73 -18.81 -5.02
N ALA A 156 12.78 -18.94 -4.19
CA ALA A 156 13.42 -20.20 -3.84
C ALA A 156 13.42 -20.33 -2.32
N THR A 157 13.01 -21.49 -1.78
CA THR A 157 12.73 -21.67 -0.35
C THR A 157 12.90 -23.14 0.09
N GLU A 158 12.77 -23.41 1.37
CA GLU A 158 12.69 -24.77 1.95
C GLU A 158 13.93 -25.64 1.64
N PRO A 159 15.15 -25.16 1.93
CA PRO A 159 16.34 -25.97 1.69
C PRO A 159 16.44 -27.19 2.63
N ILE A 160 17.05 -28.25 2.13
CA ILE A 160 17.60 -29.36 2.90
C ILE A 160 18.97 -29.75 2.35
N VAL A 161 19.81 -30.39 3.17
CA VAL A 161 21.15 -30.81 2.80
C VAL A 161 21.22 -32.34 2.80
N SER A 162 21.87 -32.91 1.79
CA SER A 162 22.10 -34.37 1.75
C SER A 162 22.98 -34.85 2.91
N SER A 163 22.85 -36.13 3.31
CA SER A 163 23.61 -36.71 4.42
C SER A 163 25.13 -36.71 4.22
N ASP A 164 25.59 -36.69 2.96
CA ASP A 164 27.01 -36.53 2.60
C ASP A 164 27.46 -35.04 2.52
N GLY A 165 26.54 -34.10 2.72
CA GLY A 165 26.80 -32.67 2.66
C GLY A 165 27.01 -32.09 1.26
N ARG A 166 26.94 -32.94 0.21
CA ARG A 166 27.25 -32.50 -1.17
C ARG A 166 26.11 -31.71 -1.81
N TYR A 167 24.88 -32.16 -1.64
CA TYR A 167 23.73 -31.59 -2.34
C TYR A 167 22.87 -30.71 -1.43
N VAL A 168 22.38 -29.59 -1.97
CA VAL A 168 21.29 -28.83 -1.41
C VAL A 168 20.08 -29.00 -2.30
N TYR A 169 18.97 -29.47 -1.73
CA TYR A 169 17.68 -29.52 -2.41
C TYR A 169 16.80 -28.40 -1.89
N PHE A 170 16.03 -27.77 -2.75
CA PHE A 170 15.14 -26.69 -2.38
C PHE A 170 13.98 -26.54 -3.35
N THR A 171 12.91 -25.94 -2.89
CA THR A 171 11.74 -25.58 -3.69
C THR A 171 12.01 -24.30 -4.46
N GLU A 172 11.73 -24.27 -5.77
CA GLU A 172 11.86 -23.07 -6.60
C GLU A 172 10.64 -22.84 -7.46
N ASP A 173 10.17 -21.59 -7.47
CA ASP A 173 9.12 -21.08 -8.36
C ASP A 173 9.68 -20.94 -9.78
N ILE A 174 9.08 -21.66 -10.71
CA ILE A 174 9.41 -21.60 -12.14
C ILE A 174 8.25 -21.14 -13.01
N SER A 175 7.24 -20.54 -12.42
CA SER A 175 6.11 -19.98 -13.16
C SER A 175 6.59 -19.01 -14.26
N PRO A 176 5.89 -18.93 -15.40
CA PRO A 176 6.34 -18.11 -16.53
C PRO A 176 6.28 -16.61 -16.24
N GLY A 177 7.16 -15.85 -16.90
CA GLY A 177 7.22 -14.40 -16.81
C GLY A 177 8.13 -13.88 -15.70
N ASN A 178 8.24 -12.55 -15.62
CA ASN A 178 9.09 -11.82 -14.66
C ASN A 178 8.27 -10.94 -13.71
N GLY A 179 6.94 -11.03 -13.79
CA GLY A 179 6.01 -10.22 -13.00
C GLY A 179 5.24 -11.07 -12.00
N PHE A 180 4.80 -10.42 -10.95
CA PHE A 180 3.95 -11.04 -9.95
C PHE A 180 2.60 -11.47 -10.55
N GLN A 181 2.20 -12.71 -10.30
CA GLN A 181 0.93 -13.28 -10.73
C GLN A 181 0.03 -13.54 -9.51
N TYR A 182 -1.13 -12.90 -9.47
CA TYR A 182 -2.12 -13.10 -8.40
C TYR A 182 -2.86 -14.45 -8.51
N ASN A 183 -3.07 -14.92 -9.72
CA ASN A 183 -3.85 -16.12 -9.99
C ASN A 183 -2.93 -17.25 -10.52
N ARG A 184 -2.17 -17.86 -9.62
CA ARG A 184 -1.34 -18.99 -9.96
C ARG A 184 -2.19 -20.24 -10.10
N ASP A 185 -1.97 -20.98 -11.17
CA ASP A 185 -2.63 -22.28 -11.37
C ASP A 185 -1.83 -23.39 -10.67
N ALA A 186 -2.26 -23.75 -9.48
CA ALA A 186 -1.64 -24.82 -8.70
C ALA A 186 -1.93 -26.24 -9.27
N HIS A 187 -2.81 -26.38 -10.27
CA HIS A 187 -2.97 -27.64 -11.02
C HIS A 187 -1.91 -27.79 -12.12
N GLY A 188 -1.36 -26.68 -12.58
CA GLY A 188 -0.19 -26.63 -13.44
C GLY A 188 1.12 -26.85 -12.67
N GLN A 189 2.20 -26.29 -13.19
CA GLN A 189 3.51 -26.38 -12.55
C GLN A 189 3.97 -24.99 -12.11
N VAL A 190 3.84 -24.68 -10.82
CA VAL A 190 4.34 -23.45 -10.20
C VAL A 190 5.75 -23.71 -9.62
N TYR A 191 5.90 -24.76 -8.85
CA TYR A 191 7.14 -25.09 -8.14
C TYR A 191 7.77 -26.40 -8.60
N VAL A 192 9.10 -26.43 -8.53
CA VAL A 192 9.92 -27.64 -8.72
C VAL A 192 10.89 -27.80 -7.56
N ILE A 193 11.37 -29.01 -7.36
CA ILE A 193 12.51 -29.26 -6.49
C ILE A 193 13.79 -29.21 -7.30
N GLN A 194 14.66 -28.29 -6.94
CA GLN A 194 16.00 -28.11 -7.48
C GLN A 194 17.01 -28.87 -6.64
N ARG A 195 18.07 -29.35 -7.31
CA ARG A 195 19.27 -29.93 -6.69
C ARG A 195 20.48 -29.08 -7.09
N PHE A 196 21.18 -28.55 -6.10
CA PHE A 196 22.44 -27.82 -6.25
C PHE A 196 23.60 -28.67 -5.73
N ASP A 197 24.58 -28.90 -6.56
CA ASP A 197 25.81 -29.64 -6.22
C ASP A 197 26.87 -28.65 -5.68
N ARG A 198 27.13 -28.70 -4.39
CA ARG A 198 28.09 -27.82 -3.70
C ARG A 198 29.55 -28.08 -4.15
N GLN A 199 29.85 -29.20 -4.75
CA GLN A 199 31.18 -29.52 -5.23
C GLN A 199 31.45 -28.91 -6.62
N THR A 200 30.46 -28.95 -7.50
CA THR A 200 30.64 -28.51 -8.91
C THR A 200 29.98 -27.19 -9.22
N GLY A 201 29.08 -26.69 -8.35
CA GLY A 201 28.25 -25.53 -8.61
C GLY A 201 27.08 -25.80 -9.57
N ASN A 202 26.92 -27.02 -10.06
CA ASN A 202 25.87 -27.37 -11.01
C ASN A 202 24.50 -27.41 -10.35
N ARG A 203 23.49 -26.95 -11.11
CA ARG A 203 22.10 -26.96 -10.69
C ARG A 203 21.25 -27.77 -11.66
N SER A 204 20.32 -28.58 -11.15
CA SER A 204 19.41 -29.37 -11.95
C SER A 204 18.06 -29.52 -11.29
N THR A 205 16.98 -29.58 -12.10
CA THR A 205 15.64 -29.88 -11.62
C THR A 205 15.56 -31.41 -11.31
N LEU A 206 15.17 -31.73 -10.08
CA LEU A 206 14.99 -33.11 -9.66
C LEU A 206 13.61 -33.63 -9.99
N THR A 207 12.56 -32.90 -9.64
CA THR A 207 11.17 -33.25 -9.90
C THR A 207 10.26 -32.01 -9.92
N GLY A 208 9.15 -32.16 -10.60
CA GLY A 208 8.12 -31.14 -10.78
C GLY A 208 6.88 -31.76 -11.44
N GLY A 209 6.24 -31.03 -12.36
CA GLY A 209 5.07 -31.47 -13.11
C GLY A 209 3.76 -30.88 -12.57
N ALA A 210 2.64 -31.40 -13.09
CA ALA A 210 1.31 -30.94 -12.67
C ALA A 210 1.13 -31.07 -11.15
N GLY A 211 0.60 -30.01 -10.53
CA GLY A 211 0.47 -29.91 -9.08
C GLY A 211 1.76 -29.54 -8.36
N SER A 212 2.86 -29.26 -9.10
CA SER A 212 4.16 -28.88 -8.56
C SER A 212 4.90 -30.01 -7.79
N ALA A 213 6.06 -29.68 -7.25
CA ALA A 213 6.75 -30.44 -6.20
C ALA A 213 7.41 -29.44 -5.26
N LEU A 214 7.11 -29.56 -3.98
CA LEU A 214 7.50 -28.58 -2.98
C LEU A 214 7.80 -29.24 -1.62
N ARG A 215 8.51 -28.53 -0.76
CA ARG A 215 8.88 -28.93 0.59
C ARG A 215 9.61 -30.29 0.62
N PRO A 216 10.83 -30.40 0.03
CA PRO A 216 11.59 -31.64 0.03
C PRO A 216 12.05 -32.03 1.43
N GLN A 217 12.11 -33.36 1.72
CA GLN A 217 12.71 -33.91 2.92
C GLN A 217 13.31 -35.31 2.60
N LEU A 218 14.59 -35.50 2.91
CA LEU A 218 15.28 -36.75 2.64
C LEU A 218 15.07 -37.80 3.73
N SER A 219 14.93 -39.06 3.32
CA SER A 219 15.01 -40.19 4.25
C SER A 219 16.40 -40.27 4.92
N PRO A 220 16.51 -40.87 6.12
CA PRO A 220 17.78 -40.95 6.82
C PRO A 220 18.90 -41.67 6.04
N ASP A 221 18.55 -42.63 5.18
CA ASP A 221 19.49 -43.33 4.30
C ASP A 221 19.82 -42.53 3.01
N GLY A 222 19.21 -41.40 2.82
CA GLY A 222 19.42 -40.50 1.66
C GLY A 222 18.92 -41.05 0.33
N LYS A 223 18.15 -42.16 0.29
CA LYS A 223 17.69 -42.80 -0.96
C LYS A 223 16.30 -42.36 -1.41
N THR A 224 15.48 -41.89 -0.50
CA THR A 224 14.10 -41.47 -0.77
C THR A 224 13.89 -40.01 -0.42
N MET A 225 13.18 -39.29 -1.27
CA MET A 225 12.74 -37.94 -0.99
C MET A 225 11.24 -37.93 -0.80
N ALA A 226 10.79 -37.36 0.33
CA ALA A 226 9.40 -37.01 0.54
C ALA A 226 9.19 -35.56 0.05
N PHE A 227 8.03 -35.29 -0.53
CA PHE A 227 7.65 -33.94 -0.99
C PHE A 227 6.13 -33.78 -1.06
N VAL A 228 5.65 -32.57 -1.09
CA VAL A 228 4.22 -32.27 -1.23
C VAL A 228 3.89 -31.92 -2.69
N ARG A 229 2.75 -32.41 -3.16
CA ARG A 229 2.20 -32.14 -4.50
C ARG A 229 0.69 -31.97 -4.44
N ARG A 230 0.15 -31.03 -5.21
CA ARG A 230 -1.29 -30.87 -5.39
C ARG A 230 -1.84 -31.93 -6.36
N VAL A 231 -2.88 -32.62 -5.96
CA VAL A 231 -3.60 -33.57 -6.80
C VAL A 231 -5.10 -33.28 -6.73
N GLY A 232 -5.64 -32.73 -7.80
CA GLY A 232 -6.98 -32.16 -7.76
C GLY A 232 -7.07 -31.07 -6.69
N LEU A 233 -8.01 -31.17 -5.76
CA LEU A 233 -8.21 -30.20 -4.68
C LEU A 233 -7.41 -30.53 -3.40
N LYS A 234 -6.58 -31.57 -3.41
CA LYS A 234 -5.86 -32.04 -2.23
C LYS A 234 -4.36 -31.80 -2.35
N SER A 235 -3.73 -31.41 -1.26
CA SER A 235 -2.29 -31.52 -1.08
C SER A 235 -1.96 -32.94 -0.58
N VAL A 236 -0.99 -33.56 -1.18
CA VAL A 236 -0.67 -34.99 -0.99
C VAL A 236 0.82 -35.12 -0.73
N LEU A 237 1.19 -35.95 0.24
CA LEU A 237 2.58 -36.33 0.49
C LEU A 237 2.98 -37.45 -0.49
N TRP A 238 4.07 -37.21 -1.21
CA TRP A 238 4.64 -38.12 -2.20
C TRP A 238 6.03 -38.59 -1.78
N LEU A 239 6.44 -39.76 -2.29
CA LEU A 239 7.77 -40.25 -2.18
C LEU A 239 8.39 -40.45 -3.57
N ARG A 240 9.68 -40.10 -3.69
CA ARG A 240 10.50 -40.31 -4.86
C ARG A 240 11.73 -41.12 -4.49
N ASP A 241 11.93 -42.26 -5.13
CA ASP A 241 13.17 -42.97 -5.10
C ASP A 241 14.23 -42.23 -5.93
N LEU A 242 15.35 -41.87 -5.32
CA LEU A 242 16.33 -40.98 -5.94
C LEU A 242 17.21 -41.70 -6.99
N GLU A 243 17.33 -43.02 -6.93
CA GLU A 243 18.09 -43.82 -7.90
C GLU A 243 17.26 -44.09 -9.16
N SER A 244 16.07 -44.65 -8.99
CA SER A 244 15.20 -45.03 -10.11
C SER A 244 14.35 -43.85 -10.65
N GLY A 245 14.17 -42.79 -9.86
CA GLY A 245 13.28 -41.69 -10.18
C GLY A 245 11.79 -42.03 -10.06
N ARG A 246 11.41 -43.22 -9.57
CA ARG A 246 10.00 -43.58 -9.39
C ARG A 246 9.34 -42.79 -8.30
N GLU A 247 8.12 -42.33 -8.57
CA GLU A 247 7.30 -41.57 -7.61
C GLU A 247 6.03 -42.34 -7.24
N ARG A 248 5.63 -42.21 -5.98
CA ARG A 248 4.36 -42.75 -5.49
C ARG A 248 3.72 -41.83 -4.47
N GLN A 249 2.41 -41.84 -4.46
CA GLN A 249 1.63 -41.20 -3.41
C GLN A 249 1.78 -41.98 -2.10
N LEU A 250 1.91 -41.26 -0.98
CA LEU A 250 1.96 -41.83 0.35
C LEU A 250 0.72 -41.53 1.19
N PHE A 251 0.36 -40.22 1.31
CA PHE A 251 -0.71 -39.79 2.20
C PHE A 251 -1.46 -38.58 1.63
N ASP A 252 -2.81 -38.64 1.57
CA ASP A 252 -3.66 -37.66 0.96
C ASP A 252 -4.49 -36.84 1.99
N GLY A 253 -4.14 -36.93 3.27
CA GLY A 253 -4.81 -36.26 4.38
C GLY A 253 -4.23 -34.91 4.77
N LEU A 254 -3.35 -34.33 3.96
CA LEU A 254 -2.74 -33.04 4.24
C LEU A 254 -3.76 -31.87 4.15
N ASP A 255 -3.44 -30.77 4.81
CA ASP A 255 -4.13 -29.50 4.55
C ASP A 255 -3.69 -28.89 3.22
N HIS A 256 -4.45 -27.89 2.79
CA HIS A 256 -4.17 -27.15 1.56
C HIS A 256 -2.81 -26.47 1.63
N ASP A 257 -1.92 -26.72 0.66
CA ASP A 257 -0.65 -25.99 0.53
C ASP A 257 -0.89 -24.55 0.04
N GLN A 258 0.13 -23.70 0.12
CA GLN A 258 0.02 -22.28 -0.20
C GLN A 258 0.67 -21.89 -1.53
N GLN A 259 0.55 -22.73 -2.56
CA GLN A 259 1.13 -22.40 -3.87
C GLN A 259 0.57 -21.11 -4.49
N GLU A 260 -0.70 -20.83 -4.26
CA GLU A 260 -1.39 -19.63 -4.76
C GLU A 260 -1.15 -18.39 -3.90
N ALA A 261 -0.65 -18.57 -2.68
CA ALA A 261 -0.48 -17.51 -1.70
C ALA A 261 0.94 -16.94 -1.68
N TRP A 262 1.10 -15.88 -0.92
CA TRP A 262 2.40 -15.27 -0.61
C TRP A 262 3.08 -16.01 0.53
N ALA A 263 3.56 -17.21 0.24
CA ALA A 263 4.14 -18.12 1.22
C ALA A 263 5.61 -17.77 1.51
N ILE A 264 5.86 -16.62 2.15
CA ILE A 264 7.22 -16.09 2.41
C ILE A 264 8.06 -17.09 3.21
N TYR A 265 7.45 -17.82 4.14
CA TYR A 265 8.14 -18.77 5.02
C TYR A 265 8.01 -20.24 4.59
N GLY A 266 7.52 -20.48 3.37
CA GLY A 266 7.36 -21.81 2.80
C GLY A 266 5.93 -22.13 2.39
N THR A 267 5.79 -23.07 1.46
CA THR A 267 4.53 -23.47 0.84
C THR A 267 3.77 -24.53 1.62
N TYR A 268 4.45 -25.23 2.52
CA TYR A 268 3.90 -26.17 3.50
C TYR A 268 4.77 -26.17 4.78
N PRO A 269 4.22 -26.51 5.98
CA PRO A 269 5.00 -26.59 7.21
C PRO A 269 6.13 -27.63 7.15
N GLY A 270 7.16 -27.45 7.97
CA GLY A 270 8.24 -28.40 8.14
C GLY A 270 7.74 -29.74 8.67
N TYR A 271 8.27 -30.83 8.14
CA TYR A 271 8.05 -32.18 8.61
C TYR A 271 9.36 -32.94 8.54
N ASP A 272 9.41 -34.14 9.16
CA ASP A 272 10.64 -34.96 9.16
C ASP A 272 10.36 -36.45 9.24
N TRP A 273 11.37 -37.22 8.86
CA TRP A 273 11.40 -38.66 8.99
C TRP A 273 11.78 -39.09 10.41
N THR A 274 11.26 -40.23 10.84
CA THR A 274 11.87 -40.94 11.98
C THR A 274 13.25 -41.50 11.60
N PRO A 275 14.25 -41.54 12.52
CA PRO A 275 15.60 -41.98 12.19
C PRO A 275 15.71 -43.43 11.65
N ASP A 276 14.72 -44.26 11.92
CA ASP A 276 14.62 -45.61 11.37
C ASP A 276 14.03 -45.67 9.96
N GLY A 277 13.63 -44.53 9.42
CA GLY A 277 13.05 -44.38 8.07
C GLY A 277 11.66 -44.96 7.88
N LYS A 278 11.00 -45.45 8.96
CA LYS A 278 9.70 -46.13 8.84
C LYS A 278 8.50 -45.23 8.84
N SER A 279 8.63 -44.03 9.38
CA SER A 279 7.53 -43.06 9.46
C SER A 279 7.97 -41.65 9.11
N ILE A 280 7.02 -40.85 8.71
CA ILE A 280 7.14 -39.39 8.54
C ILE A 280 6.23 -38.71 9.55
N VAL A 281 6.80 -37.83 10.38
CA VAL A 281 6.05 -37.00 11.32
C VAL A 281 5.70 -35.67 10.62
N ILE A 282 4.40 -35.40 10.51
CA ILE A 282 3.89 -34.28 9.72
C ILE A 282 2.65 -33.65 10.37
N TRP A 283 2.54 -32.36 10.28
CA TRP A 283 1.32 -31.64 10.65
C TRP A 283 0.25 -31.79 9.55
N ALA A 284 -0.97 -32.08 9.95
CA ALA A 284 -2.14 -32.09 9.09
C ALA A 284 -3.42 -31.93 9.92
N LYS A 285 -4.37 -31.11 9.42
CA LYS A 285 -5.70 -30.89 10.02
C LYS A 285 -5.65 -30.53 11.50
N GLY A 286 -4.78 -29.61 11.85
CA GLY A 286 -4.61 -29.16 13.23
C GLY A 286 -3.78 -30.07 14.13
N LYS A 287 -3.41 -31.27 13.67
CA LYS A 287 -2.78 -32.31 14.48
C LYS A 287 -1.38 -32.66 13.96
N ILE A 288 -0.55 -33.22 14.84
CA ILE A 288 0.73 -33.87 14.46
C ILE A 288 0.44 -35.34 14.25
N ASN A 289 0.88 -35.88 13.13
CA ASN A 289 0.62 -37.25 12.72
C ASN A 289 1.93 -37.98 12.40
N SER A 290 2.00 -39.25 12.72
CA SER A 290 3.01 -40.17 12.22
C SER A 290 2.41 -40.98 11.05
N VAL A 291 2.99 -40.83 9.86
CA VAL A 291 2.56 -41.53 8.63
C VAL A 291 3.51 -42.69 8.37
N ASP A 292 3.03 -43.92 8.45
CA ASP A 292 3.81 -45.13 8.14
C ASP A 292 4.17 -45.16 6.65
N VAL A 293 5.45 -45.26 6.34
CA VAL A 293 6.00 -45.19 4.98
C VAL A 293 5.59 -46.36 4.08
N ALA A 294 5.38 -47.52 4.65
CA ALA A 294 4.99 -48.71 3.89
C ALA A 294 3.51 -48.70 3.51
N SER A 295 2.63 -48.34 4.44
CA SER A 295 1.18 -48.42 4.28
C SER A 295 0.51 -47.07 3.98
N GLY A 296 1.14 -45.94 4.26
CA GLY A 296 0.53 -44.63 4.20
C GLY A 296 -0.47 -44.33 5.32
N LYS A 297 -0.59 -45.20 6.31
CA LYS A 297 -1.52 -45.05 7.43
C LYS A 297 -1.01 -43.95 8.38
N ALA A 298 -1.83 -42.95 8.63
CA ALA A 298 -1.54 -41.94 9.60
C ALA A 298 -2.06 -42.29 10.99
N THR A 299 -1.26 -42.03 12.03
CA THR A 299 -1.61 -42.15 13.43
C THR A 299 -1.37 -40.83 14.12
N ASN A 300 -2.37 -40.31 14.83
CA ASN A 300 -2.24 -39.04 15.56
C ASN A 300 -1.24 -39.19 16.72
N ILE A 301 -0.34 -38.21 16.85
CA ILE A 301 0.53 -38.02 18.00
C ILE A 301 -0.13 -36.90 18.86
N PRO A 302 -0.84 -37.27 19.95
CA PRO A 302 -1.57 -36.31 20.73
C PRO A 302 -0.62 -35.43 21.56
N PHE A 303 -0.91 -34.15 21.63
CA PHE A 303 -0.16 -33.23 22.50
C PHE A 303 -1.08 -32.28 23.24
N THR A 304 -0.56 -31.70 24.32
CA THR A 304 -1.13 -30.53 24.99
C THR A 304 -0.01 -29.53 25.21
N ALA A 305 -0.19 -28.30 24.72
CA ALA A 305 0.75 -27.21 24.93
C ALA A 305 0.06 -26.12 25.75
N HIS A 306 0.72 -25.68 26.81
CA HIS A 306 0.31 -24.51 27.57
C HIS A 306 0.84 -23.26 26.88
N ILE A 307 -0.07 -22.39 26.46
CA ILE A 307 0.24 -21.16 25.74
C ILE A 307 0.12 -19.98 26.70
N HIS A 308 1.18 -19.19 26.78
CA HIS A 308 1.20 -17.92 27.50
C HIS A 308 1.42 -16.80 26.49
N GLN A 309 0.44 -15.90 26.35
CA GLN A 309 0.51 -14.79 25.40
C GLN A 309 0.24 -13.46 26.11
N THR A 310 1.11 -12.47 25.88
CA THR A 310 0.81 -11.09 26.25
C THR A 310 0.10 -10.41 25.07
N ILE A 311 -1.19 -10.13 25.23
CA ILE A 311 -1.99 -9.46 24.22
C ILE A 311 -2.05 -7.97 24.53
N THR A 312 -1.53 -7.15 23.63
CA THR A 312 -1.63 -5.70 23.71
C THR A 312 -3.03 -5.26 23.30
N ASP A 313 -3.61 -4.30 24.01
CA ASP A 313 -4.88 -3.72 23.63
C ASP A 313 -4.77 -3.12 22.22
N ALA A 314 -5.73 -3.46 21.36
CA ALA A 314 -5.77 -2.90 20.03
C ALA A 314 -5.95 -1.38 20.10
N VAL A 315 -5.15 -0.65 19.34
CA VAL A 315 -5.35 0.79 19.17
C VAL A 315 -6.67 0.98 18.44
N ARG A 316 -7.72 1.32 19.19
CA ARG A 316 -9.06 1.56 18.68
C ARG A 316 -9.44 3.00 18.94
N PHE A 317 -10.09 3.62 17.98
CA PHE A 317 -10.71 4.92 18.13
C PHE A 317 -12.12 4.89 17.56
N THR A 318 -12.98 5.70 18.15
CA THR A 318 -14.36 5.78 17.68
C THR A 318 -14.43 6.70 16.47
N GLN A 319 -14.93 6.17 15.35
CA GLN A 319 -15.18 6.93 14.15
C GLN A 319 -16.68 7.24 14.01
N GLN A 320 -17.00 8.52 13.84
CA GLN A 320 -18.35 8.93 13.50
C GLN A 320 -18.62 8.68 12.01
N VAL A 321 -19.41 7.68 11.69
CA VAL A 321 -19.71 7.29 10.29
C VAL A 321 -20.63 8.24 9.57
N ALA A 322 -21.50 8.97 10.29
CA ALA A 322 -22.46 9.91 9.72
C ALA A 322 -22.62 11.16 10.59
N PRO A 323 -21.59 11.99 10.73
CA PRO A 323 -21.68 13.24 11.49
C PRO A 323 -22.59 14.25 10.80
N ASP A 324 -23.16 15.19 11.56
CA ASP A 324 -24.00 16.27 11.03
C ASP A 324 -23.20 17.30 10.23
N SER A 325 -21.94 17.47 10.56
CA SER A 325 -20.97 18.31 9.89
C SER A 325 -19.59 17.72 10.08
N PHE A 326 -18.67 18.08 9.20
CA PHE A 326 -17.28 17.60 9.27
C PHE A 326 -16.32 18.70 8.84
N ASP A 327 -15.07 18.60 9.30
CA ASP A 327 -13.99 19.49 8.86
C ASP A 327 -13.52 19.03 7.48
N VAL A 328 -13.55 19.95 6.53
CA VAL A 328 -13.03 19.73 5.18
C VAL A 328 -11.51 19.78 5.24
N LYS A 329 -10.86 18.69 4.91
CA LYS A 329 -9.42 18.51 5.02
C LYS A 329 -8.70 18.40 3.69
N MET A 330 -9.40 17.92 2.64
CA MET A 330 -8.79 17.74 1.32
C MET A 330 -9.04 18.95 0.42
N LEU A 331 -8.23 20.00 0.61
CA LEU A 331 -8.21 21.18 -0.25
C LEU A 331 -7.26 20.95 -1.41
N ARG A 332 -7.72 21.20 -2.65
CA ARG A 332 -6.96 20.87 -3.86
C ARG A 332 -6.59 22.11 -4.65
N TRP A 333 -5.41 22.07 -5.29
CA TRP A 333 -4.88 23.13 -6.16
C TRP A 333 -4.87 24.50 -5.49
N VAL A 334 -4.34 24.51 -4.28
CA VAL A 334 -4.22 25.72 -3.46
C VAL A 334 -3.28 26.72 -4.14
N ALA A 335 -3.72 27.96 -4.33
CA ALA A 335 -2.91 29.02 -4.93
C ALA A 335 -3.15 30.37 -4.25
N VAL A 336 -2.07 31.02 -3.83
CA VAL A 336 -2.10 32.36 -3.21
C VAL A 336 -2.18 33.42 -4.30
N SER A 337 -2.98 34.49 -4.07
CA SER A 337 -3.11 35.61 -4.99
C SER A 337 -1.80 36.42 -5.12
N PRO A 338 -1.57 37.09 -6.25
CA PRO A 338 -0.34 37.85 -6.47
C PRO A 338 -0.06 38.93 -5.40
N ASP A 339 -1.08 39.50 -4.79
CA ASP A 339 -0.95 40.45 -3.66
C ASP A 339 -0.73 39.79 -2.30
N GLN A 340 -0.66 38.42 -2.27
CA GLN A 340 -0.47 37.59 -1.09
C GLN A 340 -1.54 37.71 0.00
N LYS A 341 -2.69 38.32 -0.31
CA LYS A 341 -3.78 38.56 0.65
C LYS A 341 -4.90 37.57 0.60
N ARG A 342 -5.00 36.76 -0.46
CA ARG A 342 -6.06 35.77 -0.66
C ARG A 342 -5.47 34.42 -1.11
N VAL A 343 -6.22 33.39 -0.84
CA VAL A 343 -5.93 32.04 -1.33
C VAL A 343 -7.17 31.48 -2.02
N VAL A 344 -6.99 30.84 -3.17
CA VAL A 344 -8.01 30.08 -3.89
C VAL A 344 -7.70 28.59 -3.82
N TYR A 345 -8.72 27.76 -3.75
CA TYR A 345 -8.62 26.30 -3.83
C TYR A 345 -9.94 25.68 -4.28
N THR A 346 -9.88 24.42 -4.71
CA THR A 346 -11.08 23.60 -4.94
C THR A 346 -11.34 22.72 -3.73
N SER A 347 -12.59 22.67 -3.31
CA SER A 347 -13.10 21.76 -2.31
C SER A 347 -14.55 21.40 -2.60
N LEU A 348 -14.97 20.15 -2.32
CA LEU A 348 -16.33 19.66 -2.58
C LEU A 348 -16.80 19.92 -4.03
N GLY A 349 -15.87 19.90 -4.98
CA GLY A 349 -16.15 20.18 -6.39
C GLY A 349 -16.39 21.66 -6.73
N LYS A 350 -16.09 22.61 -5.83
CA LYS A 350 -16.37 24.05 -6.03
C LYS A 350 -15.16 24.91 -5.67
N LEU A 351 -15.07 26.10 -6.29
CA LEU A 351 -14.03 27.08 -5.99
C LEU A 351 -14.36 27.90 -4.74
N TYR A 352 -13.38 27.97 -3.86
CA TYR A 352 -13.43 28.81 -2.66
C TYR A 352 -12.28 29.79 -2.66
N VAL A 353 -12.56 31.01 -2.20
CA VAL A 353 -11.55 32.02 -1.89
C VAL A 353 -11.62 32.35 -0.40
N LYS A 354 -10.47 32.59 0.20
CA LYS A 354 -10.34 33.03 1.58
C LYS A 354 -9.35 34.19 1.66
N GLU A 355 -9.68 35.22 2.43
CA GLU A 355 -8.74 36.27 2.81
C GLU A 355 -7.78 35.74 3.90
N LEU A 356 -6.51 36.00 3.73
CA LEU A 356 -5.45 35.58 4.64
C LEU A 356 -5.19 36.68 5.70
N PRO A 357 -4.83 36.30 6.93
CA PRO A 357 -4.82 34.94 7.45
C PRO A 357 -6.20 34.50 8.01
N ASN A 358 -7.09 35.40 8.36
CA ASN A 358 -8.23 35.15 9.26
C ASN A 358 -9.62 35.23 8.60
N GLY A 359 -9.71 35.45 7.28
CA GLY A 359 -10.99 35.50 6.56
C GLY A 359 -11.74 34.17 6.61
N LYS A 360 -13.04 34.19 6.32
CA LYS A 360 -13.85 32.97 6.14
C LYS A 360 -13.84 32.57 4.67
N PRO A 361 -13.69 31.28 4.33
CA PRO A 361 -13.83 30.84 2.95
C PRO A 361 -15.24 31.09 2.41
N TYR A 362 -15.32 31.49 1.16
CA TYR A 362 -16.57 31.71 0.44
C TYR A 362 -16.47 31.19 -0.99
N ARG A 363 -17.58 30.73 -1.57
CA ARG A 363 -17.66 30.31 -2.96
C ARG A 363 -17.58 31.54 -3.89
N VAL A 364 -16.73 31.39 -4.92
CA VAL A 364 -16.58 32.47 -5.95
C VAL A 364 -17.66 32.39 -7.01
N THR A 365 -18.15 31.19 -7.29
CA THR A 365 -19.12 30.92 -8.36
C THR A 365 -20.48 30.55 -7.78
N SER A 366 -21.52 30.68 -8.61
CA SER A 366 -22.88 30.19 -8.33
C SER A 366 -23.24 28.90 -9.12
N ASP A 367 -22.26 28.32 -9.87
CA ASP A 367 -22.48 27.16 -10.71
C ASP A 367 -22.81 25.92 -9.84
N SER A 368 -24.02 25.35 -10.03
CA SER A 368 -24.47 24.16 -9.36
C SER A 368 -24.17 22.88 -10.15
N GLU A 369 -24.05 22.98 -11.47
CA GLU A 369 -24.04 21.85 -12.39
C GLU A 369 -22.64 21.27 -12.64
N ASN A 370 -21.62 22.13 -12.64
CA ASN A 370 -20.27 21.72 -12.98
C ASN A 370 -19.39 21.61 -11.74
N ASP A 371 -18.50 20.63 -11.71
CA ASP A 371 -17.35 20.65 -10.82
C ASP A 371 -16.30 21.65 -11.35
N GLU A 372 -15.67 22.38 -10.43
CA GLU A 372 -14.74 23.47 -10.68
C GLU A 372 -13.36 23.09 -10.14
N LEU A 373 -12.34 23.13 -10.98
CA LEU A 373 -11.09 22.43 -10.76
C LEU A 373 -9.91 23.28 -11.20
N TYR A 374 -8.73 23.06 -10.63
CA TYR A 374 -7.47 23.68 -11.05
C TYR A 374 -7.49 25.22 -11.16
N PRO A 375 -7.91 25.96 -10.12
CA PRO A 375 -7.91 27.41 -10.16
C PRO A 375 -6.49 27.99 -10.24
N SER A 376 -6.34 29.09 -10.98
CA SER A 376 -5.12 29.90 -11.03
C SER A 376 -5.45 31.39 -11.17
N TRP A 377 -4.66 32.24 -10.52
CA TRP A 377 -4.83 33.68 -10.54
C TRP A 377 -4.26 34.30 -11.81
N SER A 378 -4.92 35.36 -12.32
CA SER A 378 -4.31 36.28 -13.27
C SER A 378 -3.17 37.07 -12.60
N PRO A 379 -2.19 37.60 -13.36
CA PRO A 379 -1.06 38.35 -12.78
C PRO A 379 -1.46 39.58 -11.97
N ASP A 380 -2.60 40.22 -12.31
CA ASP A 380 -3.15 41.36 -11.58
C ASP A 380 -4.03 40.98 -10.37
N GLY A 381 -4.25 39.68 -10.14
CA GLY A 381 -5.05 39.13 -9.03
C GLY A 381 -6.56 39.43 -9.13
N ARG A 382 -7.06 39.90 -10.28
CA ARG A 382 -8.48 40.28 -10.47
C ARG A 382 -9.31 39.14 -11.05
N THR A 383 -8.71 38.18 -11.75
CA THR A 383 -9.41 37.15 -12.47
C THR A 383 -8.84 35.75 -12.06
N LEU A 384 -9.72 34.78 -12.01
CA LEU A 384 -9.36 33.38 -11.90
C LEU A 384 -9.59 32.67 -13.24
N VAL A 385 -8.67 31.78 -13.63
CA VAL A 385 -8.90 30.77 -14.66
C VAL A 385 -9.03 29.41 -13.98
N TYR A 386 -9.95 28.58 -14.45
CA TYR A 386 -10.20 27.26 -13.89
C TYR A 386 -10.77 26.31 -14.96
N ALA A 387 -10.67 25.02 -14.69
CA ALA A 387 -11.33 23.98 -15.48
C ALA A 387 -12.68 23.62 -14.87
N THR A 388 -13.61 23.16 -15.69
CA THR A 388 -14.88 22.59 -15.23
C THR A 388 -15.04 21.16 -15.70
N TRP A 389 -15.90 20.40 -15.01
CA TRP A 389 -16.31 19.07 -15.42
C TRP A 389 -17.79 18.83 -15.13
N ASN A 390 -18.44 18.14 -16.05
CA ASN A 390 -19.79 17.61 -15.91
C ASN A 390 -19.86 16.27 -16.67
N ASP A 391 -20.40 15.25 -16.05
CA ASP A 391 -20.41 13.89 -16.63
C ASP A 391 -21.17 13.79 -17.96
N ASN A 392 -22.16 14.69 -18.19
CA ASN A 392 -22.97 14.68 -19.41
C ASN A 392 -22.39 15.60 -20.51
N THR A 393 -21.94 16.82 -20.12
CA THR A 393 -21.55 17.86 -21.06
C THR A 393 -20.05 18.03 -21.19
N LEU A 394 -19.26 17.23 -20.43
CA LEU A 394 -17.81 17.31 -20.33
C LEU A 394 -17.34 18.65 -19.71
N GLY A 395 -16.07 19.00 -19.92
CA GLY A 395 -15.46 20.15 -19.32
C GLY A 395 -15.18 21.31 -20.27
N ALA A 396 -14.74 22.40 -19.69
CA ALA A 396 -14.28 23.60 -20.37
C ALA A 396 -13.23 24.33 -19.54
N ILE A 397 -12.39 25.17 -20.16
CA ILE A 397 -11.66 26.22 -19.49
C ILE A 397 -12.57 27.45 -19.38
N ARG A 398 -12.63 28.02 -18.17
CA ARG A 398 -13.45 29.21 -17.87
C ARG A 398 -12.62 30.24 -17.10
N THR A 399 -13.06 31.48 -17.18
CA THR A 399 -12.56 32.58 -16.31
C THR A 399 -13.70 33.20 -15.53
N ILE A 400 -13.38 33.80 -14.38
CA ILE A 400 -14.32 34.56 -13.55
C ILE A 400 -13.55 35.62 -12.78
N GLY A 401 -14.16 36.80 -12.55
CA GLY A 401 -13.59 37.77 -11.65
C GLY A 401 -13.42 37.19 -10.24
N ALA A 402 -12.40 37.63 -9.54
CA ALA A 402 -12.18 37.22 -8.14
C ALA A 402 -13.31 37.69 -7.21
N ASP A 403 -14.15 38.60 -7.66
CA ASP A 403 -15.39 39.07 -7.03
C ASP A 403 -16.63 38.24 -7.40
N GLY A 404 -16.46 37.17 -8.21
CA GLY A 404 -17.54 36.31 -8.67
C GLY A 404 -18.31 36.81 -9.89
N ARG A 405 -17.87 37.90 -10.55
CA ARG A 405 -18.54 38.49 -11.70
C ARG A 405 -17.82 38.23 -13.02
N GLY A 406 -18.51 38.43 -14.13
CA GLY A 406 -17.90 38.39 -15.48
C GLY A 406 -17.41 37.02 -15.93
N GLY A 407 -18.05 35.95 -15.50
CA GLY A 407 -17.68 34.58 -15.87
C GLY A 407 -17.81 34.34 -17.37
N ARG A 408 -16.76 33.73 -18.00
CA ARG A 408 -16.74 33.39 -19.42
C ARG A 408 -16.19 31.97 -19.68
N ARG A 409 -16.69 31.33 -20.72
CA ARG A 409 -16.10 30.14 -21.27
C ARG A 409 -15.01 30.54 -22.28
N ILE A 410 -13.83 29.93 -22.16
CA ILE A 410 -12.66 30.19 -23.02
C ILE A 410 -12.56 29.17 -24.14
N THR A 411 -12.72 27.88 -23.84
CA THR A 411 -12.67 26.82 -24.83
C THR A 411 -14.03 26.61 -25.49
N THR A 412 -14.06 26.47 -26.81
CA THR A 412 -15.29 26.31 -27.60
C THR A 412 -15.81 24.88 -27.62
N LYS A 413 -14.90 23.90 -27.67
CA LYS A 413 -15.25 22.47 -27.70
C LYS A 413 -15.34 21.90 -26.30
N PRO A 414 -16.29 20.99 -26.01
CA PRO A 414 -16.27 20.24 -24.77
C PRO A 414 -15.07 19.28 -24.74
N GLY A 415 -14.56 18.98 -23.56
CA GLY A 415 -13.41 18.07 -23.42
C GLY A 415 -12.96 17.91 -21.98
N HIS A 416 -11.95 17.09 -21.77
CA HIS A 416 -11.32 16.91 -20.48
C HIS A 416 -10.12 17.87 -20.34
N TYR A 417 -10.35 19.02 -19.77
CA TYR A 417 -9.38 20.11 -19.60
C TYR A 417 -8.89 20.19 -18.16
N ILE A 418 -7.58 20.40 -17.99
CA ILE A 418 -6.94 20.51 -16.68
C ILE A 418 -5.78 21.52 -16.71
N GLU A 419 -5.31 21.94 -15.53
CA GLU A 419 -4.09 22.72 -15.32
C GLU A 419 -4.03 24.07 -16.07
N PRO A 420 -5.12 24.88 -16.14
CA PRO A 420 -5.06 26.16 -16.81
C PRO A 420 -4.24 27.18 -15.99
N ARG A 421 -3.39 27.97 -16.68
CA ARG A 421 -2.60 29.05 -16.09
C ARG A 421 -2.47 30.23 -17.05
N PHE A 422 -2.51 31.43 -16.49
CA PHE A 422 -2.23 32.64 -17.25
C PHE A 422 -0.74 32.76 -17.61
N SER A 423 -0.44 33.43 -18.74
CA SER A 423 0.88 34.01 -18.98
C SER A 423 1.17 35.15 -18.02
N TYR A 424 2.43 35.51 -17.82
CA TYR A 424 2.81 36.63 -16.97
C TYR A 424 2.31 37.99 -17.51
N SER A 425 2.07 38.11 -18.83
CA SER A 425 1.43 39.26 -19.46
C SER A 425 -0.10 39.29 -19.27
N GLY A 426 -0.70 38.18 -18.84
CA GLY A 426 -2.15 38.06 -18.65
C GLY A 426 -2.99 37.95 -19.93
N ASN A 427 -2.37 37.88 -21.11
CA ASN A 427 -3.06 37.86 -22.40
C ASN A 427 -3.29 36.49 -22.98
N GLN A 428 -2.63 35.43 -22.43
CA GLN A 428 -2.76 34.05 -22.87
C GLN A 428 -3.01 33.14 -21.66
N ILE A 429 -3.59 31.96 -21.97
CA ILE A 429 -3.79 30.86 -21.05
C ILE A 429 -3.14 29.61 -21.67
N VAL A 430 -2.29 28.92 -20.90
CA VAL A 430 -1.81 27.58 -21.19
C VAL A 430 -2.66 26.59 -20.40
N PHE A 431 -2.98 25.45 -20.99
CA PHE A 431 -3.73 24.39 -20.34
C PHE A 431 -3.39 23.03 -20.97
N ARG A 432 -3.72 21.97 -20.25
CA ARG A 432 -3.61 20.61 -20.78
C ARG A 432 -4.99 20.06 -21.15
N ARG A 433 -5.10 19.45 -22.32
CA ARG A 433 -6.21 18.59 -22.70
C ARG A 433 -5.74 17.16 -22.55
N VAL A 434 -6.39 16.41 -21.68
CA VAL A 434 -6.13 14.98 -21.48
C VAL A 434 -7.11 14.17 -22.29
N GLY A 435 -6.82 12.88 -22.48
CA GLY A 435 -7.71 12.01 -23.24
C GLY A 435 -9.13 12.14 -22.72
N SER A 436 -10.02 12.65 -23.54
CA SER A 436 -11.38 13.02 -23.14
C SER A 436 -12.20 11.87 -22.60
N ASP A 437 -11.73 10.65 -22.79
CA ASP A 437 -12.54 9.46 -22.61
C ASP A 437 -12.07 8.55 -21.48
N GLY A 438 -11.00 8.91 -20.75
CA GLY A 438 -10.52 8.15 -19.60
C GLY A 438 -11.57 7.94 -18.50
N LEU A 439 -12.56 8.85 -18.41
CA LEU A 439 -13.69 8.76 -17.46
C LEU A 439 -14.93 8.08 -18.05
N ARG A 440 -15.01 7.95 -19.38
CA ARG A 440 -16.18 7.40 -20.10
C ARG A 440 -15.82 6.17 -20.93
N SER A 441 -14.67 6.20 -21.63
CA SER A 441 -14.15 5.10 -22.43
C SER A 441 -12.63 5.28 -22.61
N PRO A 442 -11.81 4.27 -22.37
CA PRO A 442 -10.37 4.34 -22.61
C PRO A 442 -9.97 4.24 -24.09
N LEU A 443 -10.92 3.99 -24.98
CA LEU A 443 -10.63 3.62 -26.37
C LEU A 443 -10.34 4.80 -27.31
N TYR A 444 -10.75 6.03 -26.95
CA TYR A 444 -10.63 7.19 -27.83
C TYR A 444 -9.97 8.37 -27.12
N THR A 445 -8.70 8.57 -27.39
CA THR A 445 -7.94 9.74 -26.95
C THR A 445 -7.65 10.59 -28.18
N GLN A 446 -8.43 11.65 -28.40
CA GLN A 446 -8.19 12.61 -29.47
C GLN A 446 -7.70 13.93 -28.88
N ASP A 447 -6.83 14.61 -29.63
CA ASP A 447 -6.39 15.98 -29.34
C ASP A 447 -5.81 16.17 -27.91
N ARG A 448 -5.13 15.15 -27.36
CA ARG A 448 -4.39 15.32 -26.11
C ARG A 448 -3.19 16.26 -26.31
N GLY A 449 -2.78 16.94 -25.27
CA GLY A 449 -1.58 17.78 -25.30
C GLY A 449 -1.72 19.05 -24.49
N ILE A 450 -0.68 19.86 -24.58
CA ILE A 450 -0.58 21.20 -23.98
C ILE A 450 -0.94 22.22 -25.06
N TYR A 451 -1.87 23.11 -24.74
CA TYR A 451 -2.44 24.11 -25.63
C TYR A 451 -2.28 25.50 -25.05
N ILE A 452 -2.21 26.49 -25.92
CA ILE A 452 -2.31 27.91 -25.60
C ILE A 452 -3.52 28.53 -26.31
N VAL A 453 -4.17 29.47 -25.62
CA VAL A 453 -5.30 30.25 -26.17
C VAL A 453 -5.25 31.69 -25.63
N GLY A 454 -5.79 32.65 -26.36
CA GLY A 454 -5.96 33.99 -25.87
C GLY A 454 -6.95 34.08 -24.70
N THR A 455 -6.78 35.03 -23.77
CA THR A 455 -7.71 35.18 -22.64
C THR A 455 -9.11 35.63 -23.06
N ASN A 456 -9.29 36.12 -24.30
CA ASN A 456 -10.58 36.39 -24.88
C ASN A 456 -11.26 35.16 -25.53
N GLY A 457 -10.62 33.99 -25.47
CA GLY A 457 -11.05 32.79 -26.16
C GLY A 457 -10.51 32.73 -27.61
N GLY A 458 -11.10 31.88 -28.43
CA GLY A 458 -10.67 31.60 -29.81
C GLY A 458 -10.11 30.20 -29.98
N ASP A 459 -9.44 29.97 -31.10
CA ASP A 459 -8.87 28.65 -31.41
C ASP A 459 -7.60 28.40 -30.58
N ALA A 460 -7.64 27.32 -29.81
CA ALA A 460 -6.50 26.88 -29.04
C ALA A 460 -5.47 26.22 -29.96
N LYS A 461 -4.20 26.59 -29.79
CA LYS A 461 -3.07 26.04 -30.56
C LYS A 461 -2.34 24.98 -29.73
N LEU A 462 -2.11 23.82 -30.33
CA LEU A 462 -1.28 22.77 -29.74
C LEU A 462 0.18 23.25 -29.67
N VAL A 463 0.80 23.07 -28.50
CA VAL A 463 2.23 23.31 -28.28
C VAL A 463 2.99 21.98 -28.34
N THR A 464 2.57 21.00 -27.54
CA THR A 464 3.20 19.67 -27.48
C THR A 464 2.20 18.65 -26.96
N GLU A 465 2.35 17.39 -27.36
CA GLU A 465 1.55 16.27 -26.84
C GLU A 465 2.07 15.77 -25.47
N ASP A 466 3.32 16.06 -25.15
CA ASP A 466 4.01 15.55 -23.98
C ASP A 466 4.06 16.58 -22.84
N GLY A 467 4.15 16.03 -21.61
CA GLY A 467 4.33 16.79 -20.39
C GLY A 467 3.04 17.08 -19.63
N SER A 468 3.20 17.61 -18.42
CA SER A 468 2.12 18.00 -17.50
C SER A 468 2.50 19.27 -16.73
N ALA A 469 1.55 19.83 -15.96
CA ALA A 469 1.72 21.04 -15.17
C ALA A 469 2.33 22.22 -15.96
N PRO A 470 1.79 22.57 -17.15
CA PRO A 470 2.38 23.58 -18.03
C PRO A 470 2.37 24.98 -17.41
N ARG A 471 3.44 25.76 -17.65
CA ARG A 471 3.61 27.13 -17.19
C ARG A 471 4.38 27.95 -18.21
N PHE A 472 3.97 29.18 -18.44
CA PHE A 472 4.81 30.12 -19.20
C PHE A 472 6.08 30.46 -18.41
N ASN A 473 7.17 30.69 -19.11
CA ASN A 473 8.28 31.47 -18.57
C ASN A 473 7.90 32.95 -18.51
N LYS A 474 8.72 33.76 -17.79
CA LYS A 474 8.43 35.19 -17.62
C LYS A 474 8.41 35.97 -18.94
N ALA A 475 9.27 35.60 -19.89
CA ALA A 475 9.34 36.20 -21.21
C ALA A 475 8.10 35.90 -22.08
N GLY A 476 7.39 34.80 -21.77
CA GLY A 476 6.21 34.36 -22.51
C GLY A 476 6.51 33.66 -23.84
N ASP A 477 7.75 33.26 -24.06
CA ASP A 477 8.23 32.61 -25.29
C ASP A 477 8.47 31.09 -25.14
N ARG A 478 8.36 30.58 -23.92
CA ARG A 478 8.54 29.15 -23.59
C ARG A 478 7.48 28.65 -22.61
N ILE A 479 7.23 27.34 -22.69
CA ILE A 479 6.39 26.60 -21.74
C ILE A 479 7.27 25.61 -20.97
N PHE A 480 7.32 25.76 -19.66
CA PHE A 480 7.86 24.73 -18.76
C PHE A 480 6.82 23.64 -18.53
N THR A 481 7.27 22.38 -18.49
CA THR A 481 6.44 21.20 -18.23
C THR A 481 7.15 20.24 -17.29
N PHE A 482 6.38 19.46 -16.55
CA PHE A 482 6.87 18.26 -15.89
C PHE A 482 6.84 17.11 -16.90
N GLY A 483 7.96 16.45 -17.08
CA GLY A 483 8.13 15.35 -18.03
C GLY A 483 9.08 14.28 -17.50
N SER A 484 9.71 13.55 -18.42
CA SER A 484 10.73 12.55 -18.07
C SER A 484 11.93 12.63 -19.02
N GLU A 485 13.10 12.26 -18.49
CA GLU A 485 14.35 12.10 -19.20
C GLU A 485 15.08 10.87 -18.68
N THR A 486 15.44 9.93 -19.54
CA THR A 486 16.13 8.68 -19.13
C THR A 486 15.51 7.97 -17.92
N GLN A 487 14.16 7.86 -17.90
CA GLN A 487 13.34 7.28 -16.82
C GLN A 487 13.31 8.09 -15.49
N LYS A 488 13.97 9.24 -15.41
CA LYS A 488 13.88 10.16 -14.27
C LYS A 488 12.83 11.23 -14.54
N ALA A 489 12.18 11.71 -13.48
CA ALA A 489 11.34 12.90 -13.54
C ALA A 489 12.16 14.11 -14.00
N ALA A 490 11.60 14.97 -14.85
CA ALA A 490 12.34 16.08 -15.43
C ALA A 490 11.53 17.39 -15.48
N LEU A 491 12.21 18.52 -15.25
CA LEU A 491 11.74 19.83 -15.66
C LEU A 491 12.18 20.08 -17.11
N VAL A 492 11.21 20.18 -18.00
CA VAL A 492 11.45 20.36 -19.45
C VAL A 492 10.86 21.70 -19.88
N SER A 493 11.43 22.37 -20.87
CA SER A 493 10.77 23.47 -21.56
C SER A 493 10.82 23.32 -23.06
N VAL A 494 9.80 23.87 -23.73
CA VAL A 494 9.69 23.95 -25.19
C VAL A 494 9.30 25.38 -25.58
N ASN A 495 9.57 25.79 -26.81
CA ASN A 495 9.03 27.03 -27.34
C ASN A 495 7.53 26.93 -27.63
N LEU A 496 6.88 28.02 -28.03
CA LEU A 496 5.43 28.04 -28.24
C LEU A 496 4.93 27.22 -29.45
N THR A 497 5.85 26.66 -30.23
CA THR A 497 5.55 25.74 -31.35
C THR A 497 5.94 24.29 -31.05
N GLY A 498 6.36 24.01 -29.81
CA GLY A 498 6.74 22.67 -29.35
C GLY A 498 8.19 22.26 -29.68
N GLY A 499 8.94 23.13 -30.37
CA GLY A 499 10.35 22.91 -30.68
C GLY A 499 11.31 23.37 -29.57
N ASP A 500 12.62 23.30 -29.85
CA ASP A 500 13.71 23.72 -28.93
C ASP A 500 13.51 23.15 -27.51
N ARG A 501 13.32 21.83 -27.42
CA ARG A 501 13.17 21.11 -26.16
C ARG A 501 14.45 21.21 -25.34
N ARG A 502 14.33 21.65 -24.10
CA ARG A 502 15.43 21.76 -23.13
C ARG A 502 15.06 21.02 -21.87
N VAL A 503 15.98 20.23 -21.33
CA VAL A 503 15.88 19.59 -20.01
C VAL A 503 16.72 20.38 -19.04
N HIS A 504 16.10 20.91 -18.00
CA HIS A 504 16.75 21.76 -16.99
C HIS A 504 17.16 20.96 -15.76
N LEU A 505 16.25 20.13 -15.24
CA LEU A 505 16.44 19.35 -14.03
C LEU A 505 16.02 17.91 -14.26
N ILE A 506 16.61 16.99 -13.51
CA ILE A 506 16.18 15.61 -13.37
C ILE A 506 16.17 15.22 -11.89
N SER A 507 15.31 14.27 -11.51
CA SER A 507 15.27 13.65 -10.18
C SER A 507 14.68 12.24 -10.26
N GLU A 508 15.15 11.33 -9.42
CA GLU A 508 14.60 9.97 -9.37
C GLU A 508 13.16 9.94 -8.86
N ASN A 509 12.82 10.79 -7.88
CA ASN A 509 11.57 10.68 -7.14
C ASN A 509 10.77 11.98 -7.08
N ALA A 510 11.10 12.99 -7.89
CA ALA A 510 10.34 14.23 -7.92
C ALA A 510 8.96 14.01 -8.55
N THR A 511 7.95 14.68 -8.00
CA THR A 511 6.56 14.64 -8.48
C THR A 511 6.07 16.00 -8.98
N GLU A 512 6.80 17.07 -8.70
CA GLU A 512 6.50 18.43 -9.14
C GLU A 512 7.80 19.26 -9.24
N PHE A 513 7.93 20.11 -10.29
CA PHE A 513 8.96 21.14 -10.40
C PHE A 513 8.32 22.49 -10.68
N VAL A 514 8.74 23.52 -9.96
CA VAL A 514 8.21 24.89 -10.09
C VAL A 514 9.36 25.90 -10.12
N PRO A 515 9.80 26.35 -11.31
CA PRO A 515 10.75 27.46 -11.40
C PRO A 515 10.17 28.74 -10.79
N SER A 516 11.03 29.56 -10.17
CA SER A 516 10.64 30.90 -9.73
C SER A 516 10.33 31.81 -10.95
N PRO A 517 9.48 32.85 -10.79
CA PRO A 517 9.18 33.78 -11.88
C PRO A 517 10.41 34.43 -12.53
N ASP A 518 11.48 34.66 -11.78
CA ASP A 518 12.74 35.22 -12.29
C ASP A 518 13.73 34.16 -12.79
N GLU A 519 13.31 32.86 -12.72
CA GLU A 519 14.09 31.70 -13.15
C GLU A 519 15.43 31.51 -12.42
N LYS A 520 15.63 32.15 -11.26
CA LYS A 520 16.85 32.01 -10.45
C LYS A 520 16.81 30.87 -9.46
N PHE A 521 15.60 30.42 -9.10
CA PHE A 521 15.37 29.34 -8.15
C PHE A 521 14.40 28.30 -8.73
N VAL A 522 14.39 27.12 -8.13
CA VAL A 522 13.40 26.09 -8.36
C VAL A 522 12.93 25.52 -7.03
N ALA A 523 11.64 25.30 -6.91
CA ALA A 523 11.05 24.47 -5.87
C ALA A 523 10.59 23.14 -6.49
N TRP A 524 10.71 22.04 -5.75
CA TRP A 524 10.21 20.73 -6.18
C TRP A 524 9.69 19.93 -5.02
N VAL A 525 8.84 18.95 -5.33
CA VAL A 525 8.37 17.93 -4.38
C VAL A 525 9.09 16.64 -4.68
N GLU A 526 9.76 16.09 -3.67
CA GLU A 526 10.37 14.77 -3.74
C GLU A 526 10.04 14.01 -2.46
N ARG A 527 9.61 12.74 -2.60
CA ARG A 527 9.18 11.91 -1.48
C ARG A 527 8.26 12.67 -0.51
N PHE A 528 7.27 13.36 -1.07
CA PHE A 528 6.27 14.20 -0.40
C PHE A 528 6.76 15.54 0.18
N ASN A 529 8.05 15.75 0.33
CA ASN A 529 8.58 16.98 0.91
C ASN A 529 8.90 18.03 -0.14
N ALA A 530 8.71 19.31 0.24
CA ALA A 530 9.07 20.45 -0.56
C ALA A 530 10.55 20.83 -0.34
N TYR A 531 11.23 21.08 -1.43
CA TYR A 531 12.63 21.51 -1.48
C TYR A 531 12.75 22.79 -2.30
N VAL A 532 13.81 23.53 -2.10
CA VAL A 532 14.18 24.71 -2.88
C VAL A 532 15.69 24.75 -3.12
N ALA A 533 16.10 25.21 -4.30
CA ALA A 533 17.50 25.39 -4.66
C ALA A 533 17.67 26.54 -5.68
N PRO A 534 18.85 27.12 -5.84
CA PRO A 534 19.20 27.93 -7.01
C PRO A 534 19.01 27.14 -8.32
N LEU A 535 18.69 27.83 -9.41
CA LEU A 535 18.54 27.25 -10.75
C LEU A 535 19.60 27.85 -11.70
N PRO A 536 20.85 27.38 -11.67
CA PRO A 536 21.89 27.88 -12.55
C PRO A 536 21.66 27.40 -13.99
N MET A 537 22.04 28.22 -14.96
CA MET A 537 22.10 27.81 -16.37
C MET A 537 23.40 27.02 -16.62
N THR A 538 23.27 25.75 -16.98
CA THR A 538 24.41 24.85 -17.17
C THR A 538 24.52 24.28 -18.60
N GLY A 539 23.48 24.50 -19.43
CA GLY A 539 23.37 23.86 -20.74
C GLY A 539 23.19 22.32 -20.69
N LYS A 540 23.09 21.75 -19.48
CA LYS A 540 22.88 20.31 -19.22
C LYS A 540 21.88 20.14 -18.08
N PRO A 541 21.16 19.01 -18.00
CA PRO A 541 20.29 18.71 -16.86
C PRO A 541 21.09 18.66 -15.54
N ILE A 542 20.51 19.25 -14.49
CA ILE A 542 21.03 19.15 -13.12
C ILE A 542 20.24 18.09 -12.39
N ASP A 543 20.92 17.12 -11.76
CA ASP A 543 20.27 16.14 -10.88
C ASP A 543 20.03 16.79 -9.51
N VAL A 544 18.77 16.88 -9.12
CA VAL A 544 18.34 17.47 -7.82
C VAL A 544 17.82 16.43 -6.85
N SER A 545 18.08 15.14 -7.11
CA SER A 545 17.72 14.06 -6.17
C SER A 545 18.30 14.35 -4.79
N THR A 546 17.58 14.00 -3.73
CA THR A 546 17.95 14.34 -2.34
C THR A 546 19.27 13.74 -1.86
N SER A 547 19.80 12.77 -2.59
CA SER A 547 21.13 12.17 -2.36
C SER A 547 22.29 12.98 -2.96
N VAL A 548 22.00 14.03 -3.73
CA VAL A 548 22.98 14.83 -4.48
C VAL A 548 23.33 16.09 -3.70
N SER A 549 24.63 16.41 -3.60
CA SER A 549 25.16 17.51 -2.77
C SER A 549 25.97 18.55 -3.53
N GLU A 550 25.90 18.55 -4.88
CA GLU A 550 26.75 19.39 -5.74
C GLU A 550 26.41 20.87 -5.66
N PHE A 551 25.21 21.22 -5.17
CA PHE A 551 24.80 22.60 -4.99
C PHE A 551 23.81 22.77 -3.83
N PRO A 552 23.60 24.00 -3.30
CA PRO A 552 22.78 24.19 -2.10
C PRO A 552 21.30 23.92 -2.36
N ALA A 553 20.83 22.76 -1.93
CA ALA A 553 19.41 22.40 -1.88
C ALA A 553 18.94 22.33 -0.42
N LYS A 554 17.75 22.81 -0.14
CA LYS A 554 17.17 22.82 1.21
C LYS A 554 15.77 22.26 1.21
N ARG A 555 15.51 21.31 2.13
CA ARG A 555 14.15 20.90 2.48
C ARG A 555 13.47 22.00 3.28
N ILE A 556 12.29 22.42 2.86
CA ILE A 556 11.53 23.50 3.50
C ILE A 556 10.26 23.03 4.21
N SER A 557 9.70 21.88 3.88
CA SER A 557 8.55 21.28 4.58
C SER A 557 8.98 20.20 5.57
N ARG A 558 8.29 20.09 6.71
CA ARG A 558 8.53 19.02 7.70
C ARG A 558 7.92 17.69 7.28
N ASP A 559 6.62 17.68 6.99
CA ASP A 559 5.87 16.44 6.79
C ASP A 559 5.42 16.23 5.34
N ALA A 560 5.10 17.29 4.62
CA ALA A 560 4.80 17.28 3.18
C ALA A 560 4.73 18.69 2.59
N GLY A 561 4.74 18.77 1.26
CA GLY A 561 4.44 19.99 0.51
C GLY A 561 3.85 19.61 -0.84
N ILE A 562 2.62 20.03 -1.11
CA ILE A 562 1.95 19.88 -2.41
C ILE A 562 1.44 21.24 -2.88
N TYR A 563 1.17 21.39 -4.17
CA TYR A 563 0.71 22.64 -4.79
C TYR A 563 1.73 23.76 -4.64
N LEU A 564 3.00 23.45 -4.95
CA LEU A 564 4.07 24.46 -4.90
C LEU A 564 3.78 25.63 -5.83
N HIS A 565 3.99 26.86 -5.33
CA HIS A 565 3.95 28.05 -6.15
C HIS A 565 4.77 29.18 -5.51
N TRP A 566 5.18 30.13 -6.34
CA TRP A 566 5.99 31.27 -5.95
C TRP A 566 5.16 32.53 -5.81
N SER A 567 5.61 33.43 -4.93
CA SER A 567 5.19 34.84 -5.02
C SER A 567 5.70 35.45 -6.34
N PRO A 568 4.98 36.47 -6.91
CA PRO A 568 5.38 37.08 -8.19
C PRO A 568 6.76 37.72 -8.19
N ASP A 569 7.26 38.11 -7.03
CA ASP A 569 8.59 38.70 -6.84
C ASP A 569 9.71 37.65 -6.61
N SER A 570 9.40 36.36 -6.72
CA SER A 570 10.32 35.22 -6.52
C SER A 570 10.92 35.10 -5.11
N ARG A 571 10.38 35.83 -4.12
CA ARG A 571 10.97 35.88 -2.77
C ARG A 571 10.45 34.81 -1.84
N ARG A 572 9.27 34.22 -2.16
CA ARG A 572 8.57 33.31 -1.26
C ARG A 572 8.03 32.10 -2.01
N VAL A 573 8.22 30.91 -1.43
CA VAL A 573 7.62 29.66 -1.86
C VAL A 573 6.45 29.34 -0.95
N TYR A 574 5.34 28.92 -1.54
CA TYR A 574 4.13 28.44 -0.86
C TYR A 574 3.89 26.96 -1.16
N TRP A 575 3.29 26.27 -0.22
CA TRP A 575 2.76 24.91 -0.38
C TRP A 575 1.62 24.65 0.59
N ALA A 576 0.89 23.54 0.42
CA ALA A 576 -0.19 23.16 1.30
C ALA A 576 0.00 21.73 1.82
N LEU A 577 -0.63 21.44 2.95
CA LEU A 577 -0.86 20.10 3.48
C LEU A 577 -2.22 20.07 4.18
N GLY A 578 -3.18 19.32 3.61
CA GLY A 578 -4.54 19.28 4.11
C GLY A 578 -5.14 20.70 4.19
N PRO A 579 -5.74 21.08 5.34
CA PRO A 579 -6.39 22.40 5.49
C PRO A 579 -5.43 23.52 5.89
N GLU A 580 -4.13 23.38 5.68
CA GLU A 580 -3.13 24.37 6.06
C GLU A 580 -2.27 24.83 4.89
N LEU A 581 -2.00 26.14 4.84
CA LEU A 581 -1.11 26.81 3.90
C LEU A 581 0.20 27.18 4.59
N TYR A 582 1.31 26.81 3.98
CA TYR A 582 2.67 27.09 4.44
C TYR A 582 3.42 27.99 3.49
N HIS A 583 4.47 28.63 3.97
CA HIS A 583 5.39 29.38 3.13
C HIS A 583 6.80 29.45 3.73
N ARG A 584 7.78 29.74 2.88
CA ARG A 584 9.16 29.99 3.27
C ARG A 584 9.76 31.10 2.38
N ASP A 585 10.41 32.06 3.01
CA ASP A 585 11.16 33.10 2.30
C ASP A 585 12.54 32.57 1.87
N VAL A 586 12.95 32.91 0.65
CA VAL A 586 14.26 32.49 0.10
C VAL A 586 15.40 33.07 0.92
N SER A 587 15.28 34.35 1.34
CA SER A 587 16.24 35.01 2.23
C SER A 587 16.37 34.36 3.61
N ALA A 588 15.30 33.71 4.10
CA ALA A 588 15.36 32.94 5.34
C ALA A 588 15.91 31.53 5.15
N THR A 589 16.19 31.12 3.92
CA THR A 589 16.66 29.78 3.57
C THR A 589 18.13 29.74 3.23
N PHE A 590 18.63 30.74 2.53
CA PHE A 590 19.98 30.79 2.00
C PHE A 590 20.77 32.01 2.50
N ALA A 591 21.94 31.80 3.08
CA ALA A 591 22.80 32.86 3.61
C ALA A 591 23.29 33.83 2.52
N PHE A 592 23.36 33.40 1.26
CA PHE A 592 23.75 34.27 0.16
C PHE A 592 22.64 35.21 -0.33
N GLU A 593 21.41 35.02 0.14
CA GLU A 593 20.25 35.86 -0.15
C GLU A 593 19.95 36.90 0.95
N THR A 594 20.71 36.91 2.05
CA THR A 594 20.50 37.83 3.16
C THR A 594 21.83 38.34 3.72
N GLN A 595 21.82 39.62 4.16
CA GLN A 595 22.95 40.18 4.92
C GLN A 595 22.84 39.89 6.42
N ASP A 596 21.62 39.58 6.90
CA ASP A 596 21.35 39.22 8.29
C ASP A 596 21.13 37.70 8.43
N THR A 597 22.20 36.99 8.77
CA THR A 597 22.17 35.54 8.96
C THR A 597 21.41 35.10 10.21
N THR A 598 21.02 36.02 11.10
CA THR A 598 20.19 35.71 12.27
C THR A 598 18.76 35.37 11.88
N THR A 599 18.32 35.77 10.70
CA THR A 599 16.99 35.48 10.14
C THR A 599 16.89 34.10 9.49
N LEU A 600 18.00 33.36 9.36
CA LEU A 600 18.02 32.04 8.76
C LEU A 600 17.24 31.02 9.60
N VAL A 601 16.32 30.33 8.95
CA VAL A 601 15.52 29.26 9.54
C VAL A 601 16.12 27.91 9.18
N LYS A 602 16.66 27.21 10.18
CA LYS A 602 17.36 25.93 9.99
C LYS A 602 16.38 24.77 9.79
N ASP A 603 15.26 24.78 10.53
CA ASP A 603 14.32 23.68 10.54
C ASP A 603 13.25 23.81 9.45
N PRO A 604 12.78 22.67 8.89
CA PRO A 604 11.64 22.69 7.99
C PRO A 604 10.38 23.25 8.67
N GLU A 605 9.54 23.97 7.87
CA GLU A 605 8.33 24.60 8.39
C GLU A 605 7.31 23.58 8.89
N SER A 606 6.77 23.80 10.08
CA SER A 606 5.85 22.88 10.76
C SER A 606 4.51 23.51 11.17
N LYS A 607 4.35 24.84 11.00
CA LYS A 607 3.11 25.57 11.34
C LYS A 607 2.58 26.26 10.12
N GLY A 608 1.36 25.91 9.72
CA GLY A 608 0.66 26.50 8.60
C GLY A 608 -0.39 27.52 9.03
N VAL A 609 -0.88 28.28 8.08
CA VAL A 609 -2.05 29.14 8.22
C VAL A 609 -3.29 28.31 7.91
N PRO A 610 -4.28 28.19 8.83
CA PRO A 610 -5.50 27.41 8.57
C PRO A 610 -6.31 28.04 7.42
N ILE A 611 -6.62 27.23 6.40
CA ILE A 611 -7.42 27.65 5.24
C ILE A 611 -8.66 26.77 5.04
N GLY A 612 -8.84 25.72 5.86
CA GLY A 612 -10.00 24.84 5.82
C GLY A 612 -11.30 25.46 6.38
N PHE A 613 -12.37 24.72 6.29
CA PHE A 613 -13.69 25.09 6.80
C PHE A 613 -14.50 23.85 7.22
N LYS A 614 -15.62 24.09 7.90
CA LYS A 614 -16.57 23.06 8.27
C LYS A 614 -17.72 23.01 7.27
N ALA A 615 -18.03 21.84 6.73
CA ALA A 615 -19.17 21.60 5.85
C ALA A 615 -20.27 20.84 6.56
N ALA A 616 -21.53 21.13 6.21
CA ALA A 616 -22.66 20.30 6.60
C ALA A 616 -22.67 19.00 5.79
N ALA A 617 -23.01 17.90 6.43
CA ALA A 617 -23.23 16.64 5.72
C ALA A 617 -24.62 16.68 5.03
N ASP A 618 -24.67 16.13 3.84
CA ASP A 618 -25.93 15.92 3.13
C ASP A 618 -26.77 14.84 3.81
N LYS A 619 -28.05 15.09 3.97
CA LYS A 619 -28.96 14.19 4.66
C LYS A 619 -30.35 14.24 4.04
N PRO A 620 -31.04 13.09 3.97
CA PRO A 620 -32.46 13.09 3.65
C PRO A 620 -33.28 13.84 4.69
N THR A 621 -34.46 14.29 4.29
CA THR A 621 -35.42 14.95 5.15
C THR A 621 -36.62 14.03 5.42
N GLY A 622 -37.34 14.29 6.52
CA GLY A 622 -38.54 13.57 6.87
C GLY A 622 -38.31 12.22 7.57
N ARG A 623 -39.41 11.52 7.81
CA ARG A 623 -39.46 10.23 8.49
C ARG A 623 -39.92 9.13 7.56
N LEU A 624 -39.39 7.93 7.77
CA LEU A 624 -39.70 6.72 7.02
C LEU A 624 -39.91 5.57 7.99
N ALA A 625 -40.99 4.78 7.73
CA ALA A 625 -41.20 3.51 8.40
C ALA A 625 -41.18 2.37 7.38
N LEU A 626 -40.39 1.35 7.62
CA LEU A 626 -40.42 0.07 6.90
C LEU A 626 -41.17 -0.92 7.80
N THR A 627 -42.27 -1.50 7.30
CA THR A 627 -43.18 -2.31 8.13
C THR A 627 -43.35 -3.71 7.58
N GLY A 628 -43.42 -4.72 8.46
CA GLY A 628 -43.78 -6.10 8.11
C GLY A 628 -42.61 -7.00 7.72
N ALA A 629 -41.35 -6.52 7.72
CA ALA A 629 -40.22 -7.35 7.39
C ALA A 629 -39.80 -8.30 8.52
N THR A 630 -39.05 -9.33 8.15
CA THR A 630 -38.18 -10.04 9.09
C THR A 630 -36.83 -9.33 9.14
N VAL A 631 -36.46 -8.81 10.30
CA VAL A 631 -35.21 -8.04 10.47
C VAL A 631 -34.14 -8.92 11.13
N ILE A 632 -32.99 -9.07 10.43
CA ILE A 632 -31.78 -9.70 10.95
C ILE A 632 -30.88 -8.57 11.46
N THR A 633 -30.86 -8.38 12.80
CA THR A 633 -30.21 -7.18 13.38
C THR A 633 -28.71 -7.21 13.39
N MET A 634 -28.08 -8.37 13.24
CA MET A 634 -26.65 -8.65 13.44
C MET A 634 -26.19 -8.38 14.88
N ASN A 635 -27.10 -8.27 15.83
CA ASN A 635 -26.82 -8.26 17.27
C ASN A 635 -26.87 -9.69 17.80
N GLY A 636 -25.76 -10.41 17.73
CA GLY A 636 -25.72 -11.85 17.97
C GLY A 636 -26.57 -12.61 16.97
N SER A 637 -27.49 -13.46 17.45
CA SER A 637 -28.40 -14.25 16.63
C SER A 637 -29.85 -13.67 16.56
N GLU A 638 -30.02 -12.39 16.89
CA GLU A 638 -31.34 -11.77 16.98
C GLU A 638 -32.00 -11.62 15.61
N ILE A 639 -33.20 -12.20 15.48
CA ILE A 639 -34.07 -12.08 14.31
C ILE A 639 -35.45 -11.65 14.78
N ILE A 640 -35.99 -10.55 14.24
CA ILE A 640 -37.26 -9.97 14.64
C ILE A 640 -38.29 -10.17 13.50
N PRO A 641 -39.26 -11.09 13.60
CA PRO A 641 -40.31 -11.25 12.59
C PRO A 641 -41.33 -10.12 12.69
N ASN A 642 -41.96 -9.79 11.55
CA ASN A 642 -42.97 -8.73 11.44
C ASN A 642 -42.53 -7.42 12.11
N ALA A 643 -41.31 -7.01 11.84
CA ALA A 643 -40.68 -5.86 12.46
C ALA A 643 -41.06 -4.54 11.79
N THR A 644 -40.94 -3.47 12.55
CA THR A 644 -40.96 -2.09 12.04
C THR A 644 -39.60 -1.44 12.29
N ILE A 645 -39.08 -0.78 11.26
CA ILE A 645 -37.89 0.09 11.35
C ILE A 645 -38.35 1.53 11.16
N LEU A 646 -38.15 2.39 12.16
CA LEU A 646 -38.33 3.83 12.02
C LEU A 646 -37.01 4.54 11.73
N ILE A 647 -37.06 5.42 10.75
CA ILE A 647 -35.92 6.21 10.31
C ILE A 647 -36.34 7.69 10.37
N ASP A 648 -35.59 8.50 11.09
CA ASP A 648 -35.70 9.97 11.07
C ASP A 648 -34.45 10.55 10.37
N ARG A 649 -34.70 11.17 9.23
CA ARG A 649 -33.59 11.63 8.35
C ARG A 649 -32.64 10.48 8.00
N ASN A 650 -31.39 10.52 8.47
CA ASN A 650 -30.37 9.50 8.22
C ASN A 650 -30.11 8.58 9.44
N ARG A 651 -31.03 8.52 10.43
CA ARG A 651 -30.87 7.72 11.65
C ARG A 651 -32.00 6.73 11.81
N ILE A 652 -31.64 5.50 12.11
CA ILE A 652 -32.57 4.50 12.59
C ILE A 652 -32.88 4.85 14.06
N THR A 653 -34.16 5.13 14.36
CA THR A 653 -34.64 5.53 15.69
C THR A 653 -35.32 4.41 16.43
N TYR A 654 -35.80 3.39 15.70
CA TYR A 654 -36.41 2.20 16.27
C TYR A 654 -36.27 0.99 15.35
N VAL A 655 -36.00 -0.15 15.94
CA VAL A 655 -36.07 -1.47 15.30
C VAL A 655 -36.72 -2.42 16.30
N GLY A 656 -37.85 -3.03 15.93
CA GLY A 656 -38.56 -3.93 16.85
C GLY A 656 -39.89 -4.38 16.29
N SER A 657 -40.69 -5.07 17.14
CA SER A 657 -42.02 -5.55 16.74
C SER A 657 -42.94 -4.41 16.31
N GLY A 658 -43.59 -4.55 15.18
CA GLY A 658 -44.57 -3.60 14.67
C GLY A 658 -45.79 -3.42 15.58
N ALA A 659 -46.10 -4.40 16.43
CA ALA A 659 -47.22 -4.34 17.38
C ALA A 659 -46.96 -3.40 18.57
N THR A 660 -45.72 -3.04 18.86
CA THR A 660 -45.36 -2.29 20.07
C THR A 660 -45.03 -0.81 19.81
N ILE A 661 -45.06 -0.37 18.54
CA ILE A 661 -44.65 1.01 18.18
C ILE A 661 -45.78 1.80 17.55
N GLN A 662 -46.04 3.00 18.03
CA GLN A 662 -46.89 3.98 17.39
C GLN A 662 -46.08 4.79 16.36
N ILE A 663 -46.36 4.59 15.06
CA ILE A 663 -45.74 5.30 13.97
C ILE A 663 -46.31 6.71 13.87
N PRO A 664 -45.50 7.80 13.96
CA PRO A 664 -45.98 9.17 13.84
C PRO A 664 -46.78 9.42 12.55
N ALA A 665 -47.76 10.28 12.57
CA ALA A 665 -48.68 10.50 11.46
C ALA A 665 -48.00 11.09 10.20
N ASP A 666 -46.93 11.85 10.39
CA ASP A 666 -46.13 12.48 9.32
C ASP A 666 -45.07 11.53 8.68
N THR A 667 -45.11 10.23 9.06
CA THR A 667 -44.13 9.25 8.60
C THR A 667 -44.56 8.62 7.28
N LYS A 668 -43.75 8.66 6.25
CA LYS A 668 -43.92 7.87 5.02
C LYS A 668 -43.77 6.39 5.37
N ARG A 669 -44.79 5.59 5.02
CA ARG A 669 -44.78 4.13 5.26
C ARG A 669 -44.50 3.37 3.98
N ILE A 670 -43.64 2.36 4.07
CA ILE A 670 -43.38 1.39 3.01
C ILE A 670 -43.61 0.01 3.60
N ASP A 671 -44.59 -0.70 3.01
CA ASP A 671 -44.84 -2.10 3.33
C ASP A 671 -43.75 -2.97 2.69
N VAL A 672 -43.02 -3.69 3.52
CA VAL A 672 -41.99 -4.64 3.15
C VAL A 672 -42.29 -6.05 3.70
N SER A 673 -43.56 -6.37 3.84
CA SER A 673 -44.00 -7.67 4.29
C SER A 673 -43.44 -8.79 3.41
N GLY A 674 -43.02 -9.88 4.02
CA GLY A 674 -42.37 -11.01 3.34
C GLY A 674 -40.94 -10.76 2.88
N LYS A 675 -40.38 -9.59 3.18
CA LYS A 675 -38.94 -9.25 2.90
C LYS A 675 -38.12 -9.49 4.14
N TYR A 676 -36.82 -9.69 3.88
CA TYR A 676 -35.80 -9.70 4.92
C TYR A 676 -34.99 -8.41 4.84
N ILE A 677 -34.70 -7.80 5.99
CA ILE A 677 -33.85 -6.60 6.08
C ILE A 677 -32.68 -6.90 7.01
N MET A 678 -31.48 -6.53 6.56
CA MET A 678 -30.25 -6.63 7.31
C MET A 678 -29.42 -5.37 7.11
N PRO A 679 -28.41 -5.08 7.94
CA PRO A 679 -27.45 -4.00 7.68
C PRO A 679 -26.77 -4.18 6.33
N GLY A 680 -26.44 -3.06 5.67
CA GLY A 680 -25.67 -3.08 4.43
C GLY A 680 -24.27 -3.65 4.65
N PHE A 681 -23.72 -4.30 3.62
CA PHE A 681 -22.38 -4.88 3.68
C PHE A 681 -21.32 -3.80 3.87
N VAL A 682 -20.28 -4.15 4.62
CA VAL A 682 -19.06 -3.38 4.77
C VAL A 682 -17.93 -4.12 4.04
N ASP A 683 -17.43 -3.54 2.95
CA ASP A 683 -16.25 -4.04 2.28
C ASP A 683 -15.01 -3.43 2.94
N ALA A 684 -14.31 -4.23 3.73
CA ALA A 684 -13.17 -3.78 4.52
C ALA A 684 -11.87 -3.72 3.71
N HIS A 685 -11.85 -4.20 2.47
CA HIS A 685 -10.69 -4.18 1.59
C HIS A 685 -11.11 -3.96 0.12
N ALA A 686 -11.67 -2.78 -0.14
CA ALA A 686 -12.18 -2.42 -1.46
C ALA A 686 -11.15 -1.62 -2.27
N HIS A 687 -11.04 -1.92 -3.57
CA HIS A 687 -10.25 -1.12 -4.51
C HIS A 687 -11.14 -0.60 -5.63
N ILE A 688 -11.63 0.63 -5.48
CA ILE A 688 -12.53 1.24 -6.47
C ILE A 688 -11.86 2.45 -7.10
N GLY A 689 -11.98 2.56 -8.41
CA GLY A 689 -11.53 3.73 -9.15
C GLY A 689 -12.33 4.97 -8.76
N THR A 690 -11.64 6.00 -8.28
CA THR A 690 -12.24 7.28 -7.89
C THR A 690 -12.28 8.31 -9.02
N GLY A 691 -11.69 7.98 -10.18
CA GLY A 691 -11.59 8.88 -11.33
C GLY A 691 -10.16 9.02 -11.87
N SER A 692 -9.93 10.01 -12.71
CA SER A 692 -8.60 10.25 -13.29
C SER A 692 -8.30 11.74 -13.46
N ASN A 693 -7.01 12.08 -13.48
CA ASN A 693 -6.53 13.46 -13.69
C ASN A 693 -7.25 14.49 -12.82
N GLY A 694 -7.44 14.18 -11.55
CA GLY A 694 -8.07 15.06 -10.59
C GLY A 694 -9.61 15.15 -10.68
N ILE A 695 -10.25 14.45 -11.59
CA ILE A 695 -11.71 14.46 -11.78
C ILE A 695 -12.31 13.16 -11.21
N ALA A 696 -13.26 13.30 -10.30
CA ALA A 696 -14.12 12.21 -9.81
C ALA A 696 -15.51 12.38 -10.43
N PRO A 697 -15.95 11.45 -11.29
CA PRO A 697 -17.31 11.53 -11.87
C PRO A 697 -18.37 11.48 -10.77
N ARG A 698 -19.43 12.28 -10.92
CA ARG A 698 -20.59 12.26 -10.00
C ARG A 698 -21.37 10.96 -10.11
N ALA A 699 -21.50 10.44 -11.33
CA ALA A 699 -22.09 9.14 -11.63
C ALA A 699 -21.00 8.06 -11.73
N ASN A 700 -20.32 7.78 -10.62
CA ASN A 700 -19.29 6.75 -10.59
C ASN A 700 -19.91 5.36 -10.68
N TYR A 701 -19.67 4.67 -11.78
CA TYR A 701 -20.19 3.33 -12.06
C TYR A 701 -19.85 2.32 -10.93
N GLY A 702 -18.63 2.31 -10.44
CA GLY A 702 -18.19 1.39 -9.40
C GLY A 702 -18.95 1.58 -8.08
N PHE A 703 -19.26 2.82 -7.72
CA PHE A 703 -20.05 3.12 -6.52
C PHE A 703 -21.50 2.69 -6.68
N LEU A 704 -22.11 2.96 -7.84
CA LEU A 704 -23.48 2.52 -8.13
C LEU A 704 -23.60 1.00 -8.14
N ALA A 705 -22.64 0.30 -8.74
CA ALA A 705 -22.58 -1.16 -8.73
C ALA A 705 -22.46 -1.71 -7.31
N SER A 706 -21.55 -1.16 -6.49
CA SER A 706 -21.36 -1.59 -5.10
C SER A 706 -22.64 -1.44 -4.28
N LEU A 707 -23.34 -0.31 -4.40
CA LEU A 707 -24.62 -0.08 -3.73
C LEU A 707 -25.70 -1.03 -4.25
N ALA A 708 -25.75 -1.33 -5.56
CA ALA A 708 -26.71 -2.27 -6.15
C ALA A 708 -26.52 -3.69 -5.63
N PHE A 709 -25.30 -4.07 -5.25
CA PHE A 709 -24.99 -5.36 -4.62
C PHE A 709 -25.02 -5.31 -3.07
N GLY A 710 -25.48 -4.20 -2.48
CA GLY A 710 -25.72 -4.07 -1.04
C GLY A 710 -24.53 -3.60 -0.22
N THR A 711 -23.39 -3.25 -0.84
CA THR A 711 -22.24 -2.67 -0.13
C THR A 711 -22.48 -1.19 0.13
N THR A 712 -22.63 -0.82 1.39
CA THR A 712 -22.98 0.56 1.82
C THR A 712 -21.82 1.30 2.48
N THR A 713 -20.76 0.60 2.82
CA THR A 713 -19.53 1.16 3.40
C THR A 713 -18.32 0.44 2.82
N MET A 714 -17.29 1.19 2.48
CA MET A 714 -16.07 0.68 1.87
C MET A 714 -14.85 1.27 2.57
N HIS A 715 -13.86 0.44 2.78
CA HIS A 715 -12.52 0.85 3.18
C HIS A 715 -11.53 0.49 2.08
N ASP A 716 -10.88 1.50 1.50
CA ASP A 716 -9.84 1.32 0.50
C ASP A 716 -8.46 1.40 1.18
N PRO A 717 -7.72 0.30 1.29
CA PRO A 717 -6.45 0.27 2.00
C PRO A 717 -5.29 0.87 1.20
N SER A 718 -5.49 1.25 -0.06
CA SER A 718 -4.45 1.89 -0.88
C SER A 718 -5.02 2.63 -2.08
N ASN A 719 -5.02 3.96 -2.03
CA ASN A 719 -5.52 4.80 -3.13
C ASN A 719 -4.73 6.10 -3.24
N SER A 720 -4.90 6.83 -4.34
CA SER A 720 -4.43 8.21 -4.45
C SER A 720 -5.06 9.06 -3.37
N THR A 721 -4.23 9.63 -2.49
CA THR A 721 -4.65 10.44 -1.34
C THR A 721 -5.60 11.57 -1.75
N GLU A 722 -5.23 12.34 -2.79
CA GLU A 722 -6.03 13.46 -3.25
C GLU A 722 -7.37 13.04 -3.81
N MET A 723 -7.41 11.93 -4.55
CA MET A 723 -8.63 11.46 -5.18
C MET A 723 -9.59 10.84 -4.17
N ILE A 724 -9.13 9.93 -3.33
CA ILE A 724 -10.02 9.21 -2.41
C ILE A 724 -10.62 10.13 -1.35
N PHE A 725 -9.82 11.01 -0.73
CA PHE A 725 -10.35 11.89 0.32
C PHE A 725 -11.22 13.02 -0.24
N SER A 726 -10.86 13.60 -1.41
CA SER A 726 -11.74 14.58 -2.06
C SER A 726 -13.08 13.95 -2.48
N THR A 727 -13.07 12.71 -2.98
CA THR A 727 -14.28 11.98 -3.35
C THR A 727 -15.12 11.64 -2.11
N SER A 728 -14.49 11.17 -1.04
CA SER A 728 -15.16 10.87 0.24
C SER A 728 -15.86 12.09 0.82
N GLU A 729 -15.18 13.26 0.85
CA GLU A 729 -15.77 14.52 1.34
C GLU A 729 -16.90 15.01 0.43
N THR A 730 -16.72 14.90 -0.89
CA THR A 730 -17.74 15.26 -1.88
C THR A 730 -18.99 14.36 -1.76
N ALA A 731 -18.82 13.06 -1.64
CA ALA A 731 -19.93 12.13 -1.43
C ALA A 731 -20.70 12.42 -0.14
N ARG A 732 -19.99 12.89 0.89
CA ARG A 732 -20.59 13.22 2.18
C ARG A 732 -21.42 14.50 2.19
N ALA A 733 -21.12 15.46 1.31
CA ALA A 733 -21.68 16.83 1.39
C ALA A 733 -22.51 17.26 0.19
N THR A 734 -22.52 16.55 -0.95
CA THR A 734 -23.02 17.12 -2.21
C THR A 734 -24.01 16.24 -2.98
N GLY A 735 -24.67 15.29 -2.31
CA GLY A 735 -25.67 14.42 -2.95
C GLY A 735 -25.10 13.41 -3.96
N MET A 736 -23.79 13.19 -3.99
CA MET A 736 -23.19 12.14 -4.79
C MET A 736 -23.63 10.77 -4.28
N ILE A 737 -24.12 9.91 -5.18
CA ILE A 737 -24.52 8.56 -4.80
C ILE A 737 -23.30 7.67 -4.71
N ALA A 738 -22.94 7.29 -3.49
CA ALA A 738 -21.77 6.46 -3.19
C ALA A 738 -21.96 5.70 -1.87
N PRO A 739 -21.26 4.58 -1.64
CA PRO A 739 -21.05 4.02 -0.31
C PRO A 739 -20.34 5.05 0.58
N ARG A 740 -20.34 4.87 1.89
CA ARG A 740 -19.43 5.61 2.77
C ARG A 740 -18.00 5.18 2.48
N LEU A 741 -17.14 6.13 2.13
CA LEU A 741 -15.77 5.87 1.72
C LEU A 741 -14.80 6.22 2.85
N PHE A 742 -14.01 5.23 3.24
CA PHE A 742 -12.87 5.36 4.15
C PHE A 742 -11.60 4.87 3.46
N SER A 743 -10.44 5.36 3.84
CA SER A 743 -9.19 4.92 3.23
C SER A 743 -7.99 5.21 4.13
N THR A 744 -6.90 4.47 3.90
CA THR A 744 -5.55 4.83 4.36
C THR A 744 -4.91 5.91 3.48
N GLY A 745 -5.43 6.13 2.25
CA GLY A 745 -4.76 6.91 1.21
C GLY A 745 -3.49 6.22 0.71
N THR A 746 -2.43 6.98 0.49
CA THR A 746 -1.11 6.45 0.14
C THR A 746 -0.57 5.61 1.28
N ILE A 747 -0.25 4.34 1.02
CA ILE A 747 0.19 3.40 2.05
C ILE A 747 1.66 3.59 2.44
N LEU A 748 1.96 3.29 3.70
CA LEU A 748 3.32 3.16 4.19
C LEU A 748 3.91 1.83 3.70
N TYR A 749 5.04 1.86 3.00
CA TYR A 749 5.61 0.66 2.42
C TYR A 749 7.14 0.75 2.29
N GLY A 750 7.82 -0.37 2.48
CA GLY A 750 9.27 -0.45 2.36
C GLY A 750 9.81 -0.60 0.92
N ALA A 751 8.94 -0.51 -0.09
CA ALA A 751 9.33 -0.62 -1.50
C ALA A 751 8.62 0.44 -2.35
N GLU A 752 9.21 0.78 -3.50
CA GLU A 752 8.66 1.75 -4.44
C GLU A 752 7.38 1.27 -5.13
N GLY A 753 6.56 2.19 -5.60
CA GLY A 753 5.37 1.91 -6.39
C GLY A 753 4.32 3.01 -6.27
N ASN A 754 3.32 2.95 -7.14
CA ASN A 754 2.16 3.84 -7.10
C ASN A 754 1.41 3.69 -5.77
N VAL A 755 0.86 4.78 -5.25
CA VAL A 755 0.11 4.85 -3.99
C VAL A 755 0.87 4.37 -2.74
N LYS A 756 2.19 4.26 -2.82
CA LYS A 756 3.09 3.84 -1.75
C LYS A 756 4.01 4.97 -1.33
N ALA A 757 4.21 5.14 -0.03
CA ALA A 757 5.25 6.01 0.52
C ALA A 757 6.51 5.20 0.81
N ILE A 758 7.60 5.57 0.17
CA ILE A 758 8.92 4.99 0.46
C ILE A 758 9.37 5.50 1.82
N THR A 759 9.65 4.60 2.75
CA THR A 759 10.16 4.91 4.08
C THR A 759 11.52 4.29 4.29
N THR A 760 12.48 5.10 4.70
CA THR A 760 13.86 4.70 4.95
C THR A 760 14.28 4.90 6.41
N SER A 761 13.42 5.54 7.21
CA SER A 761 13.66 5.83 8.62
C SER A 761 12.35 5.87 9.42
N PHE A 762 12.47 5.82 10.75
CA PHE A 762 11.33 6.03 11.65
C PHE A 762 10.71 7.43 11.47
N ASP A 763 11.53 8.45 11.25
CA ASP A 763 11.04 9.81 11.05
C ASP A 763 10.25 9.95 9.74
N ASP A 764 10.64 9.25 8.67
CA ASP A 764 9.87 9.19 7.43
C ASP A 764 8.50 8.53 7.65
N ALA A 765 8.47 7.44 8.41
CA ALA A 765 7.22 6.75 8.76
C ALA A 765 6.30 7.67 9.58
N LEU A 766 6.85 8.35 10.58
CA LEU A 766 6.10 9.28 11.42
C LEU A 766 5.58 10.49 10.64
N ALA A 767 6.40 11.05 9.73
CA ALA A 767 5.99 12.13 8.84
C ALA A 767 4.86 11.68 7.91
N HIS A 768 4.91 10.43 7.41
CA HIS A 768 3.83 9.88 6.60
C HIS A 768 2.51 9.76 7.38
N LEU A 769 2.53 9.24 8.60
CA LEU A 769 1.34 9.13 9.44
C LEU A 769 0.73 10.51 9.75
N ARG A 770 1.56 11.51 10.05
CA ARG A 770 1.11 12.90 10.26
C ARG A 770 0.46 13.47 9.00
N ARG A 771 1.05 13.23 7.84
CA ARG A 771 0.54 13.63 6.53
C ARG A 771 -0.84 13.01 6.24
N MET A 772 -0.98 11.72 6.46
CA MET A 772 -2.26 11.03 6.24
C MET A 772 -3.34 11.50 7.23
N LYS A 773 -3.00 11.71 8.49
CA LYS A 773 -3.90 12.29 9.50
C LYS A 773 -4.38 13.70 9.10
N ALA A 774 -3.49 14.54 8.55
CA ALA A 774 -3.83 15.89 8.14
C ALA A 774 -4.89 15.92 7.02
N VAL A 775 -4.88 14.96 6.11
CA VAL A 775 -5.81 14.88 4.97
C VAL A 775 -7.03 14.00 5.21
N GLY A 776 -7.14 13.34 6.37
CA GLY A 776 -8.35 12.62 6.78
C GLY A 776 -8.30 11.10 6.67
N ALA A 777 -7.11 10.50 6.63
CA ALA A 777 -6.98 9.05 6.70
C ALA A 777 -7.65 8.49 7.97
N PHE A 778 -8.29 7.34 7.79
CA PHE A 778 -9.03 6.65 8.83
C PHE A 778 -8.15 5.71 9.67
N SER A 779 -7.18 5.02 9.04
CA SER A 779 -6.34 3.99 9.66
C SER A 779 -4.88 4.14 9.26
#